data_c7e8e5e80ee116f321bec3357c326fb2
#
_entry.id   c7e8e5e80ee116f321bec3357c326fb2
#
_cell.length_a   1.000
_cell.length_b   1.000
_cell.length_c   1.000
_cell.angle_alpha   90.00
_cell.angle_beta   90.00
_cell.angle_gamma   90.00
#
_symmetry.space_group_name_H-M   'P 1'
#
loop_
_entity.id
_entity.type
_entity.pdbx_description
1 polymer ?
#
loop_
_entity_poly.entity_id
_entity_poly.type
_entity_poly.pdbx_seq_one_letter_code
_entity_poly.pdbx_strand_id
1 'polypeptide(L)'
;MRLGVLLLVSGLLTLSAYAQLNDVPPNHWAYQAIRELVRLRILQGFPDGTFQPNRQVTRAEFAQAIARAYRVIDERIRQLEQRIDRIAPETPTAPQPTTPEARLRELQQAVQELQQLRSAVETLQRLAQEFDTELSQLSISVRDLRRDLDALSERLKSEERRRNRLTGDVLLAVFGTHSYDKRSAFTYNGNAINPSGKFLQSVGVLHELGLQFDVPIDERIEAKATLIVGNYLPYTREATRTADSQRLNTAAYTVGATDVAIWEAYITLPLELFGREFQAQIGRIPLKLTPYTLQRIDPDYYLDAARYDDGAFRADGARLSATFGGVNAQLFLVSSYGIQSNTTRFFPIRFANHNASVSAPVDQMAALRLQYQFQVAETPVNLGATYITAGVGRNRAFNHITNTVRTDVNRADVVAFDLSADFSGLSIAFDYAQSILLRSDNRVVGRNNAAFDIRASYPFNDRWRGTLGYREIGPYFVAPGNWGRIGYLYNPSDLKGTYFRTDYQVAENLSVALAVDAYTGTAKLPFNRGYQGRDRVRRIQLDTHYRYAPRLRFHLAYENVGWEINSLALNNQRGKPEWNYFTLRAVYQLTDDTELSLLYQYISTDGKGVALLSGGPSPTGNRAGVFATQVGYRF
;
A
#
# COMPACT_ATOMS: atom_id res chain seq x y z
N MET A 1 27.64 -56.54 44.90
CA MET A 1 27.73 -56.28 46.37
C MET A 1 27.13 -54.94 46.67
N ARG A 2 26.05 -54.94 47.44
CA ARG A 2 25.48 -53.94 48.29
C ARG A 2 24.84 -52.71 47.59
N LEU A 3 23.49 -52.67 47.60
CA LEU A 3 22.58 -52.13 48.63
C LEU A 3 22.83 -50.64 48.81
N GLY A 4 21.89 -49.88 48.48
CA GLY A 4 20.59 -49.57 49.07
C GLY A 4 20.52 -48.09 49.22
N VAL A 5 19.46 -47.51 48.96
CA VAL A 5 18.60 -46.79 49.88
C VAL A 5 17.51 -46.08 49.05
N LEU A 6 16.31 -46.58 49.18
CA LEU A 6 15.07 -45.91 48.87
C LEU A 6 14.96 -44.70 49.82
N LEU A 7 14.80 -43.52 49.26
CA LEU A 7 14.20 -42.38 49.96
C LEU A 7 12.97 -41.93 49.18
N LEU A 8 11.83 -42.34 49.69
CA LEU A 8 10.51 -41.77 49.45
C LEU A 8 10.54 -40.28 49.86
N VAL A 9 10.52 -39.43 48.83
CA VAL A 9 10.06 -38.07 49.04
C VAL A 9 8.66 -37.99 48.45
N SER A 10 7.68 -38.11 49.33
CA SER A 10 6.30 -37.77 49.08
C SER A 10 6.22 -36.26 48.85
N GLY A 11 6.47 -35.86 47.61
CA GLY A 11 6.11 -34.52 47.12
C GLY A 11 4.61 -34.51 46.88
N LEU A 12 3.91 -33.74 47.72
CA LEU A 12 2.51 -33.36 47.51
C LEU A 12 2.34 -32.88 46.08
N LEU A 13 1.75 -33.69 45.26
CA LEU A 13 1.03 -33.25 44.06
C LEU A 13 -0.17 -32.44 44.56
N THR A 14 0.00 -31.15 44.66
CA THR A 14 -1.14 -30.23 44.65
C THR A 14 -1.73 -30.35 43.24
N LEU A 15 -2.67 -31.26 43.09
CA LEU A 15 -3.64 -31.22 42.02
C LEU A 15 -4.30 -29.84 42.12
N SER A 16 -3.90 -28.94 41.24
CA SER A 16 -4.69 -27.75 40.93
C SER A 16 -5.99 -28.26 40.33
N ALA A 17 -7.00 -28.41 41.17
CA ALA A 17 -8.36 -28.68 40.74
C ALA A 17 -8.75 -27.49 39.86
N TYR A 18 -8.72 -27.71 38.55
CA TYR A 18 -9.44 -26.88 37.61
C TYR A 18 -10.89 -26.94 38.07
N ALA A 19 -11.43 -25.83 38.55
CA ALA A 19 -12.85 -25.73 38.90
C ALA A 19 -13.62 -26.01 37.58
N GLN A 20 -14.14 -27.23 37.46
CA GLN A 20 -15.13 -27.55 36.44
C GLN A 20 -16.37 -26.74 36.82
N LEU A 21 -16.80 -25.84 35.92
CA LEU A 21 -18.04 -25.05 36.08
C LEU A 21 -19.23 -26.01 35.80
N ASN A 22 -19.50 -26.90 36.73
CA ASN A 22 -20.46 -28.00 36.56
C ASN A 22 -21.91 -27.54 36.37
N ASP A 23 -22.20 -26.32 36.83
CA ASP A 23 -23.53 -25.71 36.87
C ASP A 23 -23.71 -24.57 35.88
N VAL A 24 -22.69 -24.29 35.05
CA VAL A 24 -22.80 -23.31 33.93
C VAL A 24 -22.78 -24.07 32.60
N PRO A 25 -23.90 -24.17 31.88
CA PRO A 25 -23.93 -24.88 30.61
C PRO A 25 -23.00 -24.22 29.56
N PRO A 26 -22.35 -25.00 28.68
CA PRO A 26 -21.43 -24.47 27.64
C PRO A 26 -22.10 -23.49 26.65
N ASN A 27 -23.42 -23.57 26.50
CA ASN A 27 -24.22 -22.68 25.67
C ASN A 27 -24.73 -21.43 26.42
N HIS A 28 -24.43 -21.29 27.70
CA HIS A 28 -24.79 -20.10 28.45
C HIS A 28 -23.97 -18.88 27.96
N TRP A 29 -24.61 -17.76 27.72
CA TRP A 29 -23.98 -16.55 27.17
C TRP A 29 -22.73 -16.10 27.92
N ALA A 30 -22.69 -16.27 29.23
CA ALA A 30 -21.57 -15.89 30.09
C ALA A 30 -20.51 -17.01 30.28
N TYR A 31 -20.69 -18.21 29.74
CA TYR A 31 -19.81 -19.35 30.00
C TYR A 31 -18.34 -19.07 29.68
N GLN A 32 -18.09 -18.50 28.51
CA GLN A 32 -16.72 -18.18 28.08
C GLN A 32 -16.08 -17.12 28.97
N ALA A 33 -16.82 -16.06 29.32
CA ALA A 33 -16.34 -14.99 30.19
C ALA A 33 -16.02 -15.51 31.61
N ILE A 34 -16.92 -16.31 32.19
CA ILE A 34 -16.72 -16.92 33.50
C ILE A 34 -15.51 -17.83 33.50
N ARG A 35 -15.36 -18.70 32.49
CA ARG A 35 -14.23 -19.60 32.34
C ARG A 35 -12.90 -18.86 32.25
N GLU A 36 -12.86 -17.76 31.50
CA GLU A 36 -11.68 -16.92 31.37
C GLU A 36 -11.31 -16.23 32.69
N LEU A 37 -12.29 -15.67 33.40
CA LEU A 37 -12.08 -15.03 34.70
C LEU A 37 -11.64 -16.02 35.78
N VAL A 38 -12.12 -17.26 35.74
CA VAL A 38 -11.65 -18.35 36.62
C VAL A 38 -10.24 -18.78 36.26
N ARG A 39 -9.91 -18.89 34.96
CA ARG A 39 -8.55 -19.18 34.48
C ARG A 39 -7.55 -18.13 34.94
N LEU A 40 -7.94 -16.86 34.92
CA LEU A 40 -7.13 -15.74 35.39
C LEU A 40 -7.12 -15.60 36.91
N ARG A 41 -7.78 -16.50 37.64
CA ARG A 41 -7.92 -16.46 39.13
C ARG A 41 -8.59 -15.18 39.67
N ILE A 42 -9.34 -14.47 38.84
CA ILE A 42 -10.11 -13.29 39.20
C ILE A 42 -11.38 -13.72 39.92
N LEU A 43 -12.06 -14.73 39.42
CA LEU A 43 -13.20 -15.38 40.05
C LEU A 43 -12.78 -16.75 40.62
N GLN A 44 -13.42 -17.13 41.70
CA GLN A 44 -13.26 -18.47 42.27
C GLN A 44 -14.66 -19.08 42.38
N GLY A 45 -14.79 -20.32 41.92
CA GLY A 45 -15.96 -21.13 42.20
C GLY A 45 -16.03 -21.55 43.67
N PHE A 46 -17.12 -22.19 44.06
CA PHE A 46 -17.29 -22.74 45.38
C PHE A 46 -16.47 -24.02 45.58
N PRO A 47 -16.17 -24.41 46.83
CA PRO A 47 -15.39 -25.62 47.11
C PRO A 47 -16.02 -26.91 46.56
N ASP A 48 -17.32 -26.91 46.27
CA ASP A 48 -18.08 -28.02 45.67
C ASP A 48 -17.95 -28.11 44.13
N GLY A 49 -17.17 -27.21 43.51
CA GLY A 49 -16.97 -27.18 42.06
C GLY A 49 -18.09 -26.48 41.29
N THR A 50 -19.01 -25.80 41.98
CA THR A 50 -20.08 -25.02 41.34
C THR A 50 -19.73 -23.53 41.24
N PHE A 51 -20.37 -22.78 40.36
CA PHE A 51 -20.24 -21.33 40.20
C PHE A 51 -21.48 -20.60 40.72
N GLN A 52 -22.62 -21.27 40.70
CA GLN A 52 -23.94 -20.78 41.12
C GLN A 52 -24.33 -19.46 40.41
N PRO A 53 -24.49 -19.48 39.07
CA PRO A 53 -24.66 -18.27 38.26
C PRO A 53 -25.94 -17.48 38.60
N ASN A 54 -26.93 -18.11 39.17
CA ASN A 54 -28.21 -17.50 39.58
C ASN A 54 -28.25 -17.04 41.04
N ARG A 55 -27.16 -17.22 41.81
CA ARG A 55 -27.09 -16.75 43.19
C ARG A 55 -26.87 -15.25 43.20
N GLN A 56 -27.59 -14.55 44.09
CA GLN A 56 -27.33 -13.14 44.34
C GLN A 56 -25.96 -12.98 45.02
N VAL A 57 -25.08 -12.23 44.38
CA VAL A 57 -23.75 -11.89 44.88
C VAL A 57 -23.90 -10.72 45.84
N THR A 58 -23.33 -10.84 47.04
CA THR A 58 -23.31 -9.71 47.97
C THR A 58 -22.36 -8.63 47.42
N ARG A 59 -22.63 -7.37 47.77
CA ARG A 59 -21.78 -6.23 47.38
C ARG A 59 -20.32 -6.40 47.82
N ALA A 60 -20.10 -7.02 49.00
CA ALA A 60 -18.77 -7.31 49.51
C ALA A 60 -18.03 -8.37 48.67
N GLU A 61 -18.71 -9.43 48.21
CA GLU A 61 -18.16 -10.46 47.32
C GLU A 61 -17.76 -9.86 45.97
N PHE A 62 -18.61 -8.97 45.44
CA PHE A 62 -18.35 -8.28 44.19
C PHE A 62 -17.14 -7.33 44.31
N ALA A 63 -17.06 -6.50 45.34
CA ALA A 63 -15.94 -5.61 45.59
C ALA A 63 -14.61 -6.38 45.76
N GLN A 64 -14.65 -7.54 46.46
CA GLN A 64 -13.49 -8.42 46.56
C GLN A 64 -13.07 -9.01 45.22
N ALA A 65 -14.01 -9.34 44.34
CA ALA A 65 -13.69 -9.85 43.00
C ALA A 65 -12.98 -8.79 42.15
N ILE A 66 -13.46 -7.54 42.17
CA ILE A 66 -12.82 -6.40 41.49
C ILE A 66 -11.41 -6.14 42.05
N ALA A 67 -11.25 -6.11 43.36
CA ALA A 67 -9.97 -5.89 44.01
C ALA A 67 -8.95 -7.01 43.70
N ARG A 68 -9.41 -8.25 43.51
CA ARG A 68 -8.56 -9.35 43.07
C ARG A 68 -8.20 -9.21 41.60
N ALA A 69 -9.16 -8.85 40.72
CA ALA A 69 -8.93 -8.60 39.34
C ALA A 69 -7.82 -7.56 39.14
N TYR A 70 -7.91 -6.45 39.84
CA TYR A 70 -6.91 -5.39 39.77
C TYR A 70 -5.52 -5.92 40.18
N ARG A 71 -5.40 -6.61 41.32
CA ARG A 71 -4.11 -7.14 41.79
C ARG A 71 -3.48 -8.15 40.82
N VAL A 72 -4.30 -9.03 40.24
CA VAL A 72 -3.82 -10.03 39.27
C VAL A 72 -3.30 -9.37 38.00
N ILE A 73 -4.01 -8.35 37.51
CA ILE A 73 -3.62 -7.62 36.33
C ILE A 73 -2.35 -6.79 36.55
N ASP A 74 -2.26 -6.05 37.67
CA ASP A 74 -1.08 -5.24 37.99
C ASP A 74 0.17 -6.11 38.18
N GLU A 75 0.05 -7.25 38.86
CA GLU A 75 1.15 -8.20 38.99
C GLU A 75 1.58 -8.80 37.66
N ARG A 76 0.63 -9.08 36.76
CA ARG A 76 0.92 -9.62 35.45
C ARG A 76 1.63 -8.61 34.55
N ILE A 77 1.25 -7.35 34.65
CA ILE A 77 1.92 -6.25 33.95
C ILE A 77 3.37 -6.12 34.42
N ARG A 78 3.61 -6.10 35.74
CA ARG A 78 4.97 -6.04 36.29
C ARG A 78 5.84 -7.22 35.84
N GLN A 79 5.29 -8.42 35.78
CA GLN A 79 6.02 -9.60 35.29
C GLN A 79 6.35 -9.47 33.80
N LEU A 80 5.46 -8.88 33.01
CA LEU A 80 5.70 -8.64 31.60
C LEU A 80 6.75 -7.55 31.37
N GLU A 81 6.69 -6.45 32.14
CA GLU A 81 7.71 -5.40 32.15
C GLU A 81 9.11 -6.00 32.43
N GLN A 82 9.25 -6.78 33.50
CA GLN A 82 10.51 -7.45 33.84
C GLN A 82 11.00 -8.47 32.81
N ARG A 83 10.08 -9.13 32.09
CA ARG A 83 10.46 -10.05 31.00
C ARG A 83 10.96 -9.28 29.79
N ILE A 84 10.32 -8.16 29.45
CA ILE A 84 10.71 -7.30 28.35
C ILE A 84 12.08 -6.68 28.59
N ASP A 85 12.33 -6.13 29.79
CA ASP A 85 13.63 -5.57 30.16
C ASP A 85 14.78 -6.60 30.09
N ARG A 86 14.48 -7.86 30.33
CA ARG A 86 15.46 -8.96 30.17
C ARG A 86 15.74 -9.35 28.71
N ILE A 87 14.79 -9.12 27.81
CA ILE A 87 14.92 -9.45 26.38
C ILE A 87 15.62 -8.33 25.60
N ALA A 88 15.56 -7.09 26.08
CA ALA A 88 16.17 -5.90 25.49
C ALA A 88 17.35 -5.41 26.35
N PRO A 89 18.55 -5.99 26.25
CA PRO A 89 19.70 -5.51 26.98
C PRO A 89 20.21 -4.18 26.40
N GLU A 90 20.31 -3.15 27.23
CA GLU A 90 20.87 -1.84 26.89
C GLU A 90 22.40 -1.84 26.66
N THR A 91 23.13 -2.96 26.86
CA THR A 91 24.57 -3.02 26.64
C THR A 91 25.05 -4.43 26.28
N PRO A 92 26.00 -4.60 25.36
CA PRO A 92 26.55 -5.89 24.98
C PRO A 92 27.62 -6.34 26.00
N THR A 93 27.21 -7.00 27.09
CA THR A 93 28.19 -7.61 28.00
C THR A 93 27.77 -9.05 28.27
N ALA A 94 28.52 -9.98 27.68
CA ALA A 94 28.55 -11.43 27.81
C ALA A 94 27.49 -12.24 27.00
N PRO A 95 27.92 -13.31 26.30
CA PRO A 95 27.06 -14.13 25.45
C PRO A 95 26.24 -15.11 26.29
N GLN A 96 24.95 -14.90 26.35
CA GLN A 96 24.02 -15.97 26.76
C GLN A 96 23.54 -16.75 25.53
N PRO A 97 23.46 -18.07 25.58
CA PRO A 97 23.15 -18.92 24.43
C PRO A 97 21.63 -19.05 24.22
N THR A 98 20.95 -17.98 23.86
CA THR A 98 19.57 -18.06 23.37
C THR A 98 19.56 -17.76 21.89
N THR A 99 19.11 -18.74 21.10
CA THR A 99 18.98 -18.59 19.65
C THR A 99 18.00 -17.44 19.31
N PRO A 100 18.22 -16.71 18.21
CA PRO A 100 17.30 -15.64 17.76
C PRO A 100 15.84 -16.09 17.68
N GLU A 101 15.62 -17.36 17.35
CA GLU A 101 14.28 -17.98 17.27
C GLU A 101 13.60 -18.13 18.64
N ALA A 102 14.35 -18.40 19.70
CA ALA A 102 13.79 -18.48 21.05
C ALA A 102 13.34 -17.11 21.56
N ARG A 103 14.11 -16.04 21.26
CA ARG A 103 13.75 -14.65 21.58
C ARG A 103 12.50 -14.19 20.82
N LEU A 104 12.38 -14.59 19.55
CA LEU A 104 11.21 -14.27 18.73
C LEU A 104 9.93 -14.92 19.29
N ARG A 105 10.01 -16.19 19.71
CA ARG A 105 8.87 -16.89 20.34
C ARG A 105 8.47 -16.27 21.67
N GLU A 106 9.42 -15.86 22.51
CA GLU A 106 9.15 -15.18 23.78
C GLU A 106 8.48 -13.81 23.55
N LEU A 107 8.91 -13.06 22.56
CA LEU A 107 8.28 -11.80 22.15
C LEU A 107 6.84 -12.01 21.66
N GLN A 108 6.61 -13.01 20.81
CA GLN A 108 5.27 -13.35 20.34
C GLN A 108 4.32 -13.74 21.49
N GLN A 109 4.80 -14.52 22.44
CA GLN A 109 4.01 -14.87 23.63
C GLN A 109 3.68 -13.65 24.49
N ALA A 110 4.65 -12.76 24.71
CA ALA A 110 4.43 -11.54 25.47
C ALA A 110 3.42 -10.58 24.79
N VAL A 111 3.41 -10.52 23.46
CA VAL A 111 2.40 -9.76 22.68
C VAL A 111 1.00 -10.34 22.88
N GLN A 112 0.87 -11.64 22.82
CA GLN A 112 -0.41 -12.32 22.99
C GLN A 112 -0.98 -12.13 24.42
N GLU A 113 -0.11 -12.17 25.43
CA GLU A 113 -0.50 -11.91 26.82
C GLU A 113 -0.96 -10.46 27.04
N LEU A 114 -0.34 -9.46 26.37
CA LEU A 114 -0.78 -8.05 26.46
C LEU A 114 -2.14 -7.82 25.82
N GLN A 115 -2.42 -8.45 24.69
CA GLN A 115 -3.74 -8.35 24.04
C GLN A 115 -4.85 -8.91 24.95
N GLN A 116 -4.58 -10.01 25.65
CA GLN A 116 -5.51 -10.58 26.62
C GLN A 116 -5.74 -9.67 27.83
N LEU A 117 -4.68 -9.03 28.35
CA LEU A 117 -4.78 -8.08 29.44
C LEU A 117 -5.57 -6.83 29.06
N ARG A 118 -5.39 -6.33 27.84
CA ARG A 118 -6.17 -5.21 27.31
C ARG A 118 -7.66 -5.51 27.29
N SER A 119 -8.06 -6.66 26.75
CA SER A 119 -9.46 -7.10 26.75
C SER A 119 -10.05 -7.22 28.15
N ALA A 120 -9.25 -7.69 29.12
CA ALA A 120 -9.69 -7.77 30.51
C ALA A 120 -9.89 -6.37 31.15
N VAL A 121 -8.99 -5.43 30.90
CA VAL A 121 -9.10 -4.03 31.39
C VAL A 121 -10.32 -3.35 30.77
N GLU A 122 -10.55 -3.47 29.46
CA GLU A 122 -11.74 -2.91 28.79
C GLU A 122 -13.04 -3.49 29.36
N THR A 123 -13.05 -4.77 29.68
CA THR A 123 -14.20 -5.43 30.31
C THR A 123 -14.44 -4.91 31.72
N LEU A 124 -13.39 -4.73 32.51
CA LEU A 124 -13.49 -4.16 33.88
C LEU A 124 -13.93 -2.69 33.87
N GLN A 125 -13.47 -1.89 32.90
CA GLN A 125 -13.92 -0.51 32.71
C GLN A 125 -15.42 -0.45 32.43
N ARG A 126 -15.93 -1.33 31.58
CA ARG A 126 -17.35 -1.43 31.24
C ARG A 126 -18.18 -1.82 32.45
N LEU A 127 -17.74 -2.85 33.18
CA LEU A 127 -18.40 -3.27 34.42
C LEU A 127 -18.40 -2.18 35.50
N ALA A 128 -17.29 -1.46 35.67
CA ALA A 128 -17.22 -0.32 36.59
C ALA A 128 -18.18 0.81 36.19
N GLN A 129 -18.46 0.97 34.93
CA GLN A 129 -19.37 1.96 34.37
C GLN A 129 -20.84 1.58 34.55
N GLU A 130 -21.18 0.30 34.38
CA GLU A 130 -22.54 -0.22 34.62
C GLU A 130 -22.95 -0.22 36.09
N PHE A 131 -22.01 -0.40 36.99
CA PHE A 131 -22.25 -0.48 38.44
C PHE A 131 -21.87 0.79 39.23
N ASP A 132 -21.72 1.93 38.56
CA ASP A 132 -21.31 3.21 39.16
C ASP A 132 -22.24 3.65 40.33
N THR A 133 -23.54 3.41 40.16
CA THR A 133 -24.55 3.78 41.18
C THR A 133 -24.49 2.90 42.43
N GLU A 134 -24.26 1.61 42.27
CA GLU A 134 -24.17 0.64 43.35
C GLU A 134 -22.83 0.73 44.09
N LEU A 135 -21.75 1.02 43.37
CA LEU A 135 -20.42 1.16 43.97
C LEU A 135 -20.26 2.48 44.74
N SER A 136 -20.95 3.54 44.32
CA SER A 136 -20.96 4.83 45.06
C SER A 136 -21.56 4.73 46.45
N GLN A 137 -22.51 3.80 46.66
CA GLN A 137 -23.12 3.54 47.97
C GLN A 137 -22.20 2.76 48.95
N LEU A 138 -21.12 2.16 48.47
CA LEU A 138 -20.21 1.31 49.26
C LEU A 138 -19.01 2.06 49.83
N SER A 139 -18.96 3.40 49.74
CA SER A 139 -17.81 4.22 50.17
C SER A 139 -16.48 3.81 49.55
N ILE A 140 -16.50 2.92 48.57
CA ILE A 140 -15.35 2.63 47.72
C ILE A 140 -15.32 3.78 46.70
N SER A 141 -14.25 4.54 46.67
CA SER A 141 -14.11 5.63 45.71
C SER A 141 -14.03 5.05 44.31
N VAL A 142 -15.19 4.90 43.67
CA VAL A 142 -15.31 4.52 42.23
C VAL A 142 -14.46 5.45 41.37
N ARG A 143 -14.30 6.68 41.83
CA ARG A 143 -13.45 7.68 41.20
C ARG A 143 -11.97 7.30 41.25
N ASP A 144 -11.50 6.74 42.35
CA ASP A 144 -10.12 6.27 42.49
C ASP A 144 -9.91 4.99 41.68
N LEU A 145 -10.86 4.06 41.67
CA LEU A 145 -10.79 2.84 40.85
C LEU A 145 -10.81 3.17 39.35
N ARG A 146 -11.62 4.14 38.94
CA ARG A 146 -11.63 4.64 37.57
C ARG A 146 -10.29 5.26 37.15
N ARG A 147 -9.79 6.18 38.00
CA ARG A 147 -8.49 6.81 37.77
C ARG A 147 -7.36 5.77 37.63
N ASP A 148 -7.37 4.76 38.50
CA ASP A 148 -6.35 3.72 38.48
C ASP A 148 -6.49 2.79 37.26
N LEU A 149 -7.72 2.48 36.80
CA LEU A 149 -7.96 1.75 35.55
C LEU A 149 -7.59 2.56 34.33
N ASP A 150 -7.87 3.86 34.32
CA ASP A 150 -7.47 4.76 33.24
C ASP A 150 -5.94 4.90 33.18
N ALA A 151 -5.29 5.05 34.36
CA ALA A 151 -3.83 5.06 34.46
C ALA A 151 -3.21 3.73 33.96
N LEU A 152 -3.83 2.60 34.29
CA LEU A 152 -3.41 1.28 33.85
C LEU A 152 -3.59 1.12 32.32
N SER A 153 -4.71 1.59 31.79
CA SER A 153 -4.97 1.61 30.34
C SER A 153 -3.95 2.47 29.60
N GLU A 154 -3.61 3.64 30.12
CA GLU A 154 -2.59 4.50 29.51
C GLU A 154 -1.19 3.90 29.63
N ARG A 155 -0.85 3.24 30.73
CA ARG A 155 0.40 2.48 30.84
C ARG A 155 0.48 1.34 29.82
N LEU A 156 -0.58 0.55 29.67
CA LEU A 156 -0.64 -0.49 28.64
C LEU A 156 -0.46 0.07 27.23
N LYS A 157 -1.15 1.16 26.91
CA LYS A 157 -1.00 1.86 25.63
C LYS A 157 0.43 2.40 25.44
N SER A 158 1.05 2.92 26.51
CA SER A 158 2.43 3.43 26.43
C SER A 158 3.44 2.31 26.22
N GLU A 159 3.25 1.16 26.88
CA GLU A 159 4.10 -0.02 26.66
C GLU A 159 3.91 -0.63 25.25
N GLU A 160 2.67 -0.66 24.74
CA GLU A 160 2.43 -1.05 23.33
C GLU A 160 3.12 -0.10 22.35
N ARG A 161 3.12 1.22 22.63
CA ARG A 161 3.80 2.22 21.77
C ARG A 161 5.33 2.12 21.85
N ARG A 162 5.90 1.73 22.98
CA ARG A 162 7.34 1.59 23.20
C ARG A 162 7.94 0.30 22.63
N ARG A 163 7.11 -0.60 22.11
CA ARG A 163 7.60 -1.88 21.59
C ARG A 163 8.15 -1.76 20.19
N ASN A 164 9.32 -2.32 20.00
CA ASN A 164 9.83 -2.64 18.68
C ASN A 164 8.86 -3.62 18.00
N ARG A 165 8.29 -3.23 16.88
CA ARG A 165 7.40 -4.09 16.11
C ARG A 165 8.19 -4.68 14.96
N LEU A 166 8.21 -5.99 14.90
CA LEU A 166 8.64 -6.73 13.73
C LEU A 166 7.39 -7.26 13.05
N THR A 167 7.14 -6.77 11.86
CA THR A 167 6.09 -7.28 10.98
C THR A 167 6.73 -7.69 9.67
N GLY A 168 6.03 -8.43 8.86
CA GLY A 168 6.57 -8.81 7.57
C GLY A 168 5.55 -9.41 6.65
N ASP A 169 6.02 -9.70 5.46
CA ASP A 169 5.24 -10.39 4.44
C ASP A 169 6.12 -11.32 3.62
N VAL A 170 5.51 -12.37 3.15
CA VAL A 170 6.11 -13.33 2.21
C VAL A 170 5.26 -13.33 0.96
N LEU A 171 5.90 -13.21 -0.19
CA LEU A 171 5.30 -13.37 -1.49
C LEU A 171 5.98 -14.53 -2.20
N LEU A 172 5.19 -15.50 -2.63
CA LEU A 172 5.61 -16.58 -3.50
C LEU A 172 4.73 -16.56 -4.73
N ALA A 173 5.29 -16.48 -5.93
CA ALA A 173 4.50 -16.44 -7.14
C ALA A 173 5.13 -17.23 -8.27
N VAL A 174 4.26 -17.76 -9.13
CA VAL A 174 4.63 -18.33 -10.42
C VAL A 174 3.95 -17.47 -11.48
N PHE A 175 4.74 -16.93 -12.36
CA PHE A 175 4.29 -16.10 -13.46
C PHE A 175 4.70 -16.72 -14.80
N GLY A 176 3.82 -16.69 -15.77
CA GLY A 176 4.14 -17.20 -17.08
C GLY A 176 3.30 -16.59 -18.19
N THR A 177 3.82 -16.68 -19.41
CA THR A 177 3.17 -16.17 -20.61
C THR A 177 3.17 -17.24 -21.71
N HIS A 178 2.20 -17.15 -22.62
CA HIS A 178 2.18 -17.96 -23.83
C HIS A 178 1.58 -17.15 -24.98
N SER A 179 2.01 -17.46 -26.19
CA SER A 179 1.46 -16.86 -27.41
C SER A 179 0.68 -17.91 -28.20
N TYR A 180 -0.50 -17.54 -28.65
CA TYR A 180 -1.32 -18.37 -29.55
C TYR A 180 -0.97 -18.19 -31.03
N ASP A 181 -0.32 -17.05 -31.33
CA ASP A 181 -0.01 -16.66 -32.69
C ASP A 181 1.51 -16.59 -32.94
N LYS A 182 1.90 -16.53 -34.20
CA LYS A 182 3.32 -16.37 -34.59
C LYS A 182 3.86 -14.94 -34.40
N ARG A 183 3.16 -14.08 -33.68
CA ARG A 183 3.46 -12.64 -33.51
C ARG A 183 3.40 -12.23 -32.07
N SER A 184 4.04 -11.11 -31.73
CA SER A 184 4.09 -10.60 -30.36
C SER A 184 2.81 -9.87 -29.97
N ALA A 185 2.29 -10.16 -28.78
CA ALA A 185 1.30 -9.36 -28.06
C ALA A 185 1.98 -8.65 -26.88
N PHE A 186 1.23 -7.77 -26.19
CA PHE A 186 1.78 -6.99 -25.09
C PHE A 186 0.95 -7.17 -23.83
N THR A 187 1.63 -7.43 -22.72
CA THR A 187 1.05 -7.47 -21.38
C THR A 187 0.65 -6.07 -20.92
N TYR A 188 -0.12 -5.95 -19.85
CA TYR A 188 -0.40 -4.65 -19.21
C TYR A 188 0.87 -3.91 -18.76
N ASN A 189 1.93 -4.64 -18.42
CA ASN A 189 3.23 -4.05 -18.07
C ASN A 189 4.02 -3.55 -19.28
N GLY A 190 3.48 -3.66 -20.50
CA GLY A 190 4.15 -3.27 -21.73
C GLY A 190 5.20 -4.26 -22.23
N ASN A 191 5.29 -5.44 -21.64
CA ASN A 191 6.25 -6.47 -22.05
C ASN A 191 5.73 -7.25 -23.26
N ALA A 192 6.59 -7.48 -24.24
CA ALA A 192 6.26 -8.28 -25.40
C ALA A 192 6.19 -9.77 -25.03
N ILE A 193 5.12 -10.43 -25.47
CA ILE A 193 4.98 -11.89 -25.48
C ILE A 193 5.33 -12.36 -26.88
N ASN A 194 6.55 -12.80 -27.06
CA ASN A 194 7.03 -13.25 -28.38
C ASN A 194 6.57 -14.68 -28.66
N PRO A 195 6.31 -15.05 -29.92
CA PRO A 195 5.95 -16.40 -30.28
C PRO A 195 7.08 -17.37 -29.94
N SER A 196 6.75 -18.47 -29.27
CA SER A 196 7.65 -19.61 -29.11
C SER A 196 6.83 -20.87 -29.34
N GLY A 197 7.44 -21.93 -29.86
CA GLY A 197 6.77 -23.22 -29.99
C GLY A 197 6.48 -23.94 -28.66
N LYS A 198 6.66 -23.27 -27.52
CA LYS A 198 6.47 -23.83 -26.17
C LYS A 198 5.09 -23.43 -25.63
N PHE A 199 4.45 -24.36 -24.92
CA PHE A 199 3.17 -24.13 -24.23
C PHE A 199 3.26 -22.95 -23.24
N LEU A 200 4.38 -22.86 -22.51
CA LEU A 200 4.71 -21.73 -21.68
C LEU A 200 6.01 -21.12 -22.19
N GLN A 201 5.98 -19.84 -22.49
CA GLN A 201 7.08 -19.16 -23.12
C GLN A 201 8.14 -18.68 -22.13
N SER A 202 7.69 -18.17 -21.01
CA SER A 202 8.53 -17.85 -19.87
C SER A 202 7.77 -18.20 -18.61
N VAL A 203 8.40 -19.01 -17.75
CA VAL A 203 7.89 -19.32 -16.42
C VAL A 203 8.92 -18.80 -15.44
N GLY A 204 8.51 -17.87 -14.61
CA GLY A 204 9.31 -17.35 -13.52
C GLY A 204 8.73 -17.78 -12.18
N VAL A 205 9.60 -18.21 -11.28
CA VAL A 205 9.25 -18.37 -9.87
C VAL A 205 9.79 -17.16 -9.12
N LEU A 206 8.86 -16.41 -8.54
CA LEU A 206 9.16 -15.20 -7.80
C LEU A 206 8.98 -15.46 -6.32
N HIS A 207 9.88 -14.92 -5.53
CA HIS A 207 9.82 -15.00 -4.08
C HIS A 207 10.34 -13.71 -3.47
N GLU A 208 9.76 -13.32 -2.35
CA GLU A 208 10.21 -12.19 -1.58
C GLU A 208 9.80 -12.35 -0.12
N LEU A 209 10.72 -12.04 0.77
CA LEU A 209 10.51 -11.83 2.18
C LEU A 209 10.73 -10.35 2.48
N GLY A 210 9.74 -9.70 3.06
CA GLY A 210 9.87 -8.35 3.60
C GLY A 210 9.83 -8.40 5.12
N LEU A 211 10.78 -7.74 5.76
CA LEU A 211 10.85 -7.58 7.21
C LEU A 211 10.81 -6.09 7.54
N GLN A 212 9.81 -5.67 8.27
CA GLN A 212 9.64 -4.30 8.71
C GLN A 212 9.90 -4.19 10.21
N PHE A 213 10.77 -3.29 10.56
CA PHE A 213 11.13 -2.93 11.93
C PHE A 213 10.61 -1.52 12.21
N ASP A 214 9.68 -1.40 13.14
CA ASP A 214 9.22 -0.13 13.68
C ASP A 214 9.77 -0.01 15.11
N VAL A 215 10.64 0.97 15.32
CA VAL A 215 11.38 1.16 16.58
C VAL A 215 10.98 2.52 17.16
N PRO A 216 10.07 2.57 18.11
CA PRO A 216 9.81 3.78 18.87
C PRO A 216 11.01 4.04 19.81
N ILE A 217 11.70 5.14 19.58
CA ILE A 217 12.87 5.56 20.38
C ILE A 217 12.39 6.36 21.59
N ASP A 218 11.39 7.23 21.37
CA ASP A 218 10.75 8.07 22.37
C ASP A 218 9.29 8.33 21.96
N GLU A 219 8.50 9.01 22.77
CA GLU A 219 7.08 9.33 22.48
C GLU A 219 6.87 10.06 21.15
N ARG A 220 7.88 10.81 20.71
CA ARG A 220 7.85 11.62 19.49
C ARG A 220 8.91 11.26 18.46
N ILE A 221 9.74 10.25 18.75
CA ILE A 221 10.84 9.81 17.88
C ILE A 221 10.65 8.34 17.56
N GLU A 222 10.56 8.04 16.28
CA GLU A 222 10.45 6.67 15.79
C GLU A 222 11.44 6.42 14.65
N ALA A 223 11.99 5.24 14.58
CA ALA A 223 12.75 4.76 13.43
C ALA A 223 12.00 3.63 12.76
N LYS A 224 12.04 3.62 11.44
CA LYS A 224 11.47 2.56 10.61
C LYS A 224 12.51 2.03 9.65
N ALA A 225 12.59 0.70 9.52
CA ALA A 225 13.40 0.06 8.50
C ALA A 225 12.64 -1.11 7.88
N THR A 226 12.74 -1.27 6.56
CA THR A 226 12.18 -2.40 5.84
C THR A 226 13.28 -3.07 5.02
N LEU A 227 13.59 -4.31 5.34
CA LEU A 227 14.52 -5.16 4.62
C LEU A 227 13.76 -6.07 3.67
N ILE A 228 14.24 -6.21 2.45
CA ILE A 228 13.68 -7.07 1.41
C ILE A 228 14.73 -8.09 1.01
N VAL A 229 14.32 -9.36 0.92
CA VAL A 229 15.15 -10.46 0.43
C VAL A 229 14.35 -11.25 -0.60
N GLY A 230 14.78 -11.25 -1.85
CA GLY A 230 14.06 -11.98 -2.89
C GLY A 230 14.45 -11.59 -4.30
N ASN A 231 13.74 -12.15 -5.27
CA ASN A 231 13.91 -11.86 -6.69
C ASN A 231 12.74 -11.05 -7.30
N TYR A 232 11.69 -10.74 -6.52
CA TYR A 232 10.54 -9.98 -7.00
C TYR A 232 10.91 -8.53 -7.31
N LEU A 233 11.66 -7.86 -6.44
CA LEU A 233 12.15 -6.50 -6.70
C LEU A 233 13.01 -6.41 -7.99
N PRO A 234 14.01 -7.28 -8.22
CA PRO A 234 14.70 -7.35 -9.51
C PRO A 234 13.77 -7.56 -10.71
N TYR A 235 12.79 -8.45 -10.57
CA TYR A 235 11.80 -8.71 -11.62
C TYR A 235 10.95 -7.47 -11.95
N THR A 236 10.39 -6.79 -10.97
CA THR A 236 9.58 -5.56 -11.17
C THR A 236 10.40 -4.42 -11.77
N ARG A 237 11.69 -4.34 -11.44
CA ARG A 237 12.62 -3.39 -12.04
C ARG A 237 12.81 -3.63 -13.54
N GLU A 238 12.88 -4.88 -13.97
CA GLU A 238 12.96 -5.23 -15.39
C GLU A 238 11.62 -4.92 -16.10
N ALA A 239 10.49 -5.18 -15.46
CA ALA A 239 9.16 -4.84 -15.98
C ALA A 239 9.00 -3.32 -16.19
N THR A 240 9.44 -2.48 -15.26
CA THR A 240 9.41 -1.02 -15.41
C THR A 240 10.42 -0.49 -16.43
N ARG A 241 11.54 -1.16 -16.64
CA ARG A 241 12.49 -0.80 -17.70
C ARG A 241 11.90 -0.89 -19.10
N THR A 242 11.03 -1.85 -19.34
CA THR A 242 10.38 -2.01 -20.64
C THR A 242 9.31 -0.96 -20.88
N ALA A 243 8.62 -0.50 -19.86
CA ALA A 243 7.68 0.62 -19.95
C ALA A 243 8.38 1.96 -20.25
N ASP A 244 9.60 2.15 -19.77
CA ASP A 244 10.38 3.37 -19.95
C ASP A 244 11.21 3.41 -21.24
N SER A 245 11.54 2.28 -21.78
CA SER A 245 12.37 2.21 -22.97
C SER A 245 11.54 1.59 -24.08
N GLN A 246 11.57 2.19 -25.22
CA GLN A 246 11.18 1.60 -26.49
C GLN A 246 11.88 0.27 -26.82
N ARG A 247 12.48 -0.37 -25.83
CA ARG A 247 13.12 -1.67 -25.91
C ARG A 247 12.13 -2.80 -25.64
N LEU A 248 11.06 -2.82 -26.40
CA LEU A 248 10.12 -3.93 -26.48
C LEU A 248 10.75 -5.24 -27.00
N ASN A 249 12.07 -5.29 -27.11
CA ASN A 249 12.80 -6.40 -27.74
C ASN A 249 13.59 -7.30 -26.79
N THR A 250 13.54 -7.08 -25.49
CA THR A 250 14.20 -8.03 -24.58
C THR A 250 13.19 -9.04 -24.06
N ALA A 251 13.05 -10.09 -24.80
CA ALA A 251 12.26 -11.29 -24.54
C ALA A 251 12.81 -12.16 -23.41
N ALA A 252 13.34 -11.63 -22.37
CA ALA A 252 13.78 -12.44 -21.26
C ALA A 252 13.31 -11.80 -19.97
N TYR A 253 12.18 -12.29 -19.44
CA TYR A 253 11.98 -12.34 -18.01
C TYR A 253 13.11 -13.21 -17.43
N THR A 254 14.31 -12.68 -17.36
CA THR A 254 15.33 -13.28 -16.53
C THR A 254 14.87 -13.03 -15.11
N VAL A 255 14.32 -14.07 -14.49
CA VAL A 255 14.14 -14.10 -13.05
C VAL A 255 15.51 -13.81 -12.46
N GLY A 256 15.69 -12.58 -11.97
CA GLY A 256 16.97 -12.13 -11.44
C GLY A 256 17.40 -13.00 -10.26
N ALA A 257 18.67 -13.01 -9.96
CA ALA A 257 19.17 -13.60 -8.73
C ALA A 257 18.49 -12.95 -7.51
N THR A 258 18.34 -13.71 -6.44
CA THR A 258 17.90 -13.18 -5.14
C THR A 258 18.77 -11.98 -4.75
N ASP A 259 18.14 -10.85 -4.46
CA ASP A 259 18.80 -9.62 -3.99
C ASP A 259 18.38 -9.32 -2.54
N VAL A 260 19.22 -8.59 -1.84
CA VAL A 260 18.95 -8.07 -0.49
C VAL A 260 18.96 -6.55 -0.56
N ALA A 261 17.88 -5.93 -0.13
CA ALA A 261 17.75 -4.49 -0.24
C ALA A 261 17.08 -3.88 0.99
N ILE A 262 17.52 -2.70 1.38
CA ILE A 262 16.80 -1.85 2.34
C ILE A 262 15.78 -1.05 1.54
N TRP A 263 14.50 -1.36 1.70
CA TRP A 263 13.41 -0.68 1.00
C TRP A 263 13.12 0.70 1.57
N GLU A 264 13.04 0.79 2.88
CA GLU A 264 12.89 2.01 3.66
C GLU A 264 13.85 1.97 4.85
N ALA A 265 14.40 3.09 5.25
CA ALA A 265 15.15 3.24 6.50
C ALA A 265 15.21 4.72 6.86
N TYR A 266 14.38 5.15 7.79
CA TYR A 266 14.34 6.55 8.20
C TYR A 266 13.97 6.70 9.67
N ILE A 267 14.33 7.86 10.22
CA ILE A 267 13.92 8.32 11.55
C ILE A 267 12.95 9.50 11.39
N THR A 268 11.90 9.48 12.18
CA THR A 268 10.96 10.60 12.35
C THR A 268 11.22 11.24 13.70
N LEU A 269 11.42 12.55 13.72
CA LEU A 269 11.71 13.30 14.95
C LEU A 269 11.16 14.73 14.89
N PRO A 270 10.77 15.32 16.02
CA PRO A 270 10.48 16.74 16.11
C PRO A 270 11.77 17.55 16.00
N LEU A 271 11.68 18.66 15.29
CA LEU A 271 12.78 19.59 15.12
C LEU A 271 12.28 21.01 15.38
N GLU A 272 12.87 21.70 16.33
CA GLU A 272 12.53 23.08 16.59
C GLU A 272 13.46 24.02 15.80
N LEU A 273 12.86 24.79 14.87
CA LEU A 273 13.56 25.76 14.04
C LEU A 273 12.81 27.09 14.09
N PHE A 274 13.52 28.19 14.31
CA PHE A 274 12.96 29.54 14.36
C PHE A 274 11.78 29.70 15.35
N GLY A 275 11.83 28.98 16.47
CA GLY A 275 10.77 28.97 17.49
C GLY A 275 9.48 28.27 17.02
N ARG A 276 9.58 27.37 16.05
CA ARG A 276 8.49 26.58 15.50
C ARG A 276 8.85 25.10 15.47
N GLU A 277 7.88 24.27 15.78
CA GLU A 277 8.05 22.82 15.70
C GLU A 277 7.77 22.31 14.28
N PHE A 278 8.73 21.55 13.76
CA PHE A 278 8.68 20.80 12.52
C PHE A 278 8.73 19.32 12.83
N GLN A 279 8.12 18.51 12.01
CA GLN A 279 8.39 17.08 11.98
C GLN A 279 9.38 16.80 10.85
N ALA A 280 10.53 16.24 11.20
CA ALA A 280 11.55 15.84 10.25
C ALA A 280 11.53 14.32 10.05
N GLN A 281 11.64 13.88 8.80
CA GLN A 281 11.98 12.50 8.46
C GLN A 281 13.29 12.51 7.70
N ILE A 282 14.25 11.69 8.13
CA ILE A 282 15.60 11.66 7.57
C ILE A 282 15.98 10.22 7.27
N GLY A 283 16.47 9.96 6.08
CA GLY A 283 16.89 8.64 5.62
C GLY A 283 16.30 8.26 4.27
N ARG A 284 16.01 6.99 4.05
CA ARG A 284 15.30 6.51 2.86
C ARG A 284 13.80 6.55 3.11
N ILE A 285 13.18 7.64 2.65
CA ILE A 285 11.80 7.99 2.93
C ILE A 285 10.85 7.67 1.76
N PRO A 286 9.58 7.32 2.05
CA PRO A 286 8.54 7.21 1.04
C PRO A 286 8.08 8.60 0.57
N LEU A 287 7.90 8.74 -0.74
CA LEU A 287 7.51 9.99 -1.39
C LEU A 287 6.29 9.77 -2.28
N LYS A 288 5.19 10.41 -1.97
CA LYS A 288 3.98 10.42 -2.78
C LYS A 288 3.25 11.75 -2.58
N LEU A 289 2.83 12.37 -3.65
CA LEU A 289 2.01 13.59 -3.64
C LEU A 289 0.73 13.37 -4.45
N THR A 290 0.55 14.10 -5.55
CA THR A 290 -0.62 13.96 -6.41
C THR A 290 -0.30 13.12 -7.66
N PRO A 291 -1.31 12.56 -8.33
CA PRO A 291 -1.10 11.78 -9.56
C PRO A 291 -0.34 12.55 -10.66
N TYR A 292 -0.52 13.88 -10.73
CA TYR A 292 0.14 14.71 -11.73
C TYR A 292 1.49 15.28 -11.32
N THR A 293 1.97 14.96 -10.11
CA THR A 293 3.24 15.51 -9.59
C THR A 293 4.24 14.43 -9.20
N LEU A 294 3.92 13.64 -8.18
CA LEU A 294 4.83 12.63 -7.63
C LEU A 294 4.02 11.42 -7.15
N GLN A 295 3.93 10.43 -8.00
CA GLN A 295 3.32 9.14 -7.70
C GLN A 295 3.92 8.08 -8.62
N ARG A 296 4.42 7.01 -8.04
CA ARG A 296 5.01 5.92 -8.80
C ARG A 296 3.93 5.13 -9.54
N ILE A 297 4.23 4.76 -10.76
CA ILE A 297 3.42 3.83 -11.55
C ILE A 297 3.51 2.45 -10.90
N ASP A 298 2.39 1.73 -10.90
CA ASP A 298 2.37 0.34 -10.47
C ASP A 298 3.36 -0.48 -11.32
N PRO A 299 4.32 -1.18 -10.69
CA PRO A 299 5.35 -1.90 -11.42
C PRO A 299 4.84 -3.22 -12.03
N ASP A 300 3.77 -3.78 -11.49
CA ASP A 300 3.23 -5.06 -11.94
C ASP A 300 1.71 -5.17 -11.70
N TYR A 301 0.94 -5.23 -12.77
CA TYR A 301 -0.52 -5.36 -12.75
C TYR A 301 -1.03 -6.79 -12.54
N TYR A 302 -0.16 -7.79 -12.42
CA TYR A 302 -0.55 -9.19 -12.32
C TYR A 302 -0.42 -9.78 -10.92
N LEU A 303 0.49 -9.25 -10.11
CA LEU A 303 0.76 -9.70 -8.76
C LEU A 303 0.43 -8.59 -7.76
N ASP A 304 -0.20 -8.97 -6.66
CA ASP A 304 -0.55 -8.03 -5.59
C ASP A 304 0.57 -8.01 -4.56
N ALA A 305 1.24 -6.88 -4.45
CA ALA A 305 2.32 -6.67 -3.50
C ALA A 305 2.18 -5.28 -2.85
N ALA A 306 1.48 -5.23 -1.72
CA ALA A 306 1.10 -3.98 -1.05
C ALA A 306 2.25 -2.99 -0.85
N ARG A 307 3.48 -3.48 -0.66
CA ARG A 307 4.69 -2.67 -0.55
C ARG A 307 4.99 -1.90 -1.84
N TYR A 308 4.70 -2.50 -3.00
CA TYR A 308 4.96 -1.92 -4.30
C TYR A 308 3.74 -1.21 -4.88
N ASP A 309 2.53 -1.54 -4.42
CA ASP A 309 1.27 -0.99 -4.92
C ASP A 309 0.88 0.31 -4.21
N ASP A 310 1.70 0.78 -3.27
CA ASP A 310 1.47 2.02 -2.52
C ASP A 310 1.62 3.31 -3.36
N GLY A 311 2.21 3.21 -4.55
CA GLY A 311 2.45 4.32 -5.46
C GLY A 311 3.51 5.32 -4.96
N ALA A 312 4.26 5.00 -3.92
CA ALA A 312 5.31 5.87 -3.38
C ALA A 312 6.69 5.51 -3.95
N PHE A 313 7.45 6.52 -4.33
CA PHE A 313 8.89 6.37 -4.57
C PHE A 313 9.63 6.23 -3.25
N ARG A 314 10.83 5.66 -3.29
CA ARG A 314 11.79 5.64 -2.18
C ARG A 314 13.02 6.44 -2.57
N ALA A 315 13.39 7.43 -1.76
CA ALA A 315 14.56 8.27 -2.02
C ALA A 315 15.29 8.61 -0.73
N ASP A 316 16.58 8.79 -0.84
CA ASP A 316 17.46 9.11 0.27
C ASP A 316 17.49 10.63 0.49
N GLY A 317 17.18 11.09 1.70
CA GLY A 317 17.15 12.51 2.01
C GLY A 317 16.32 12.87 3.22
N ALA A 318 15.66 14.02 3.15
CA ALA A 318 14.87 14.55 4.26
C ALA A 318 13.50 15.09 3.79
N ARG A 319 12.51 14.95 4.66
CA ARG A 319 11.23 15.65 4.59
C ARG A 319 11.05 16.46 5.86
N LEU A 320 10.71 17.74 5.71
CA LEU A 320 10.29 18.62 6.79
C LEU A 320 8.80 18.94 6.61
N SER A 321 8.01 18.78 7.66
CA SER A 321 6.59 19.07 7.66
C SER A 321 6.25 20.00 8.83
N ALA A 322 5.41 21.01 8.59
CA ALA A 322 4.89 21.88 9.64
C ALA A 322 3.56 22.49 9.21
N THR A 323 2.78 22.94 10.19
CA THR A 323 1.52 23.66 9.96
C THR A 323 1.66 25.11 10.42
N PHE A 324 1.37 26.05 9.51
CA PHE A 324 1.46 27.51 9.74
C PHE A 324 0.13 28.15 9.40
N GLY A 325 -0.58 28.72 10.38
CA GLY A 325 -1.84 29.41 10.13
C GLY A 325 -2.87 28.58 9.35
N GLY A 326 -2.93 27.27 9.60
CA GLY A 326 -3.80 26.33 8.89
C GLY A 326 -3.23 25.79 7.57
N VAL A 327 -2.11 26.30 7.08
CA VAL A 327 -1.40 25.76 5.92
C VAL A 327 -0.47 24.63 6.37
N ASN A 328 -0.67 23.43 5.86
CA ASN A 328 0.27 22.32 6.00
C ASN A 328 1.32 22.44 4.91
N ALA A 329 2.57 22.60 5.30
CA ALA A 329 3.72 22.70 4.41
C ALA A 329 4.62 21.47 4.54
N GLN A 330 5.05 20.92 3.40
CA GLN A 330 6.01 19.82 3.34
C GLN A 330 7.12 20.19 2.35
N LEU A 331 8.34 20.13 2.83
CA LEU A 331 9.54 20.33 2.02
C LEU A 331 10.30 19.00 1.93
N PHE A 332 10.66 18.62 0.73
CA PHE A 332 11.46 17.43 0.43
C PHE A 332 12.79 17.83 -0.20
N LEU A 333 13.86 17.27 0.30
CA LEU A 333 15.21 17.39 -0.27
C LEU A 333 15.79 15.99 -0.37
N VAL A 334 15.81 15.44 -1.58
CA VAL A 334 16.10 14.01 -1.78
C VAL A 334 17.00 13.75 -2.97
N SER A 335 17.71 12.64 -2.90
CA SER A 335 18.46 12.05 -4.00
C SER A 335 17.83 10.71 -4.39
N SER A 336 17.69 10.49 -5.69
CA SER A 336 17.20 9.22 -6.21
C SER A 336 18.30 8.17 -6.09
N TYR A 337 18.02 7.12 -5.35
CA TYR A 337 18.99 6.07 -5.06
C TYR A 337 19.42 5.30 -6.32
N GLY A 338 20.73 5.04 -6.43
CA GLY A 338 21.27 4.12 -7.44
C GLY A 338 21.74 4.77 -8.74
N ILE A 339 21.80 6.09 -8.81
CA ILE A 339 22.22 6.79 -10.04
C ILE A 339 23.70 6.58 -10.39
N GLN A 340 24.54 6.41 -9.39
CA GLN A 340 25.99 6.27 -9.59
C GLN A 340 26.44 4.85 -9.95
N SER A 341 25.57 3.85 -9.79
CA SER A 341 25.86 2.48 -10.19
C SER A 341 25.04 2.07 -11.41
N ASN A 342 25.61 1.32 -12.32
CA ASN A 342 24.88 0.69 -13.43
C ASN A 342 23.82 -0.32 -12.96
N THR A 343 23.75 -0.57 -11.65
CA THR A 343 22.80 -1.41 -10.97
C THR A 343 21.84 -0.57 -10.12
N THR A 344 20.84 0.03 -10.75
CA THR A 344 19.74 0.68 -10.01
C THR A 344 18.92 -0.40 -9.31
N ARG A 345 18.99 -0.47 -7.98
CA ARG A 345 18.27 -1.47 -7.18
C ARG A 345 16.82 -1.12 -6.90
N PHE A 346 16.42 0.14 -7.11
CA PHE A 346 15.07 0.65 -6.83
C PHE A 346 14.48 1.37 -8.03
N PHE A 347 13.18 1.64 -7.96
CA PHE A 347 12.48 2.44 -8.95
C PHE A 347 12.97 3.88 -8.91
N PRO A 348 13.75 4.35 -9.88
CA PRO A 348 14.21 5.73 -9.89
C PRO A 348 13.04 6.69 -10.15
N ILE A 349 13.10 7.87 -9.55
CA ILE A 349 12.18 8.96 -9.89
C ILE A 349 12.46 9.38 -11.33
N ARG A 350 11.43 9.41 -12.18
CA ARG A 350 11.56 9.74 -13.60
C ARG A 350 10.45 10.66 -14.06
N PHE A 351 10.80 11.57 -14.93
CA PHE A 351 9.84 12.40 -15.67
C PHE A 351 9.46 11.68 -16.95
N ALA A 352 8.25 11.15 -17.03
CA ALA A 352 7.85 10.32 -18.17
C ALA A 352 6.36 10.46 -18.51
N ASN A 353 6.04 10.23 -19.77
CA ASN A 353 4.72 9.88 -20.26
C ASN A 353 4.86 8.82 -21.36
N HIS A 354 3.76 8.28 -21.90
CA HIS A 354 3.83 7.24 -22.94
C HIS A 354 4.46 7.73 -24.26
N ASN A 355 4.45 9.03 -24.52
CA ASN A 355 5.00 9.63 -25.74
C ASN A 355 6.42 10.16 -25.55
N ALA A 356 6.87 10.27 -24.31
CA ALA A 356 8.17 10.82 -23.97
C ALA A 356 8.88 9.87 -23.02
N SER A 357 9.89 9.16 -23.49
CA SER A 357 10.80 8.51 -22.59
C SER A 357 11.90 9.50 -22.20
N VAL A 358 11.75 10.12 -21.04
CA VAL A 358 12.89 10.71 -20.36
C VAL A 358 13.63 9.56 -19.72
N SER A 359 14.58 8.99 -20.44
CA SER A 359 15.36 7.86 -19.94
C SER A 359 16.33 8.26 -18.81
N ALA A 360 16.35 9.54 -18.46
CA ALA A 360 17.19 10.06 -17.40
C ALA A 360 16.47 9.98 -16.04
N PRO A 361 16.91 9.12 -15.12
CA PRO A 361 16.46 9.19 -13.74
C PRO A 361 16.88 10.53 -13.12
N VAL A 362 16.09 11.01 -12.20
CA VAL A 362 16.35 12.21 -11.42
C VAL A 362 17.54 11.93 -10.50
N ASP A 363 18.54 12.81 -10.50
CA ASP A 363 19.69 12.70 -9.60
C ASP A 363 19.36 13.30 -8.23
N GLN A 364 18.81 14.49 -8.22
CA GLN A 364 18.43 15.23 -7.01
C GLN A 364 17.08 15.92 -7.25
N MET A 365 16.28 16.02 -6.22
CA MET A 365 14.98 16.65 -6.28
C MET A 365 14.71 17.45 -5.00
N ALA A 366 14.20 18.66 -5.18
CA ALA A 366 13.52 19.39 -4.13
C ALA A 366 12.05 19.52 -4.49
N ALA A 367 11.17 19.35 -3.50
CA ALA A 367 9.74 19.54 -3.69
C ALA A 367 9.14 20.29 -2.50
N LEU A 368 8.26 21.24 -2.79
CA LEU A 368 7.46 21.94 -1.81
C LEU A 368 5.98 21.65 -2.07
N ARG A 369 5.30 21.17 -1.05
CA ARG A 369 3.85 20.97 -1.06
C ARG A 369 3.22 21.86 0.00
N LEU A 370 2.24 22.66 -0.38
CA LEU A 370 1.40 23.47 0.49
C LEU A 370 -0.03 22.98 0.38
N GLN A 371 -0.69 22.79 1.52
CA GLN A 371 -2.09 22.39 1.58
C GLN A 371 -2.82 23.26 2.58
N TYR A 372 -3.96 23.78 2.19
CA TYR A 372 -4.81 24.60 3.02
C TYR A 372 -6.24 24.09 2.96
N GLN A 373 -6.84 23.88 4.11
CA GLN A 373 -8.23 23.52 4.24
C GLN A 373 -9.01 24.69 4.83
N PHE A 374 -10.09 25.07 4.18
CA PHE A 374 -11.00 26.10 4.65
C PHE A 374 -12.45 25.70 4.40
N GLN A 375 -13.39 26.44 4.96
CA GLN A 375 -14.82 26.16 4.79
C GLN A 375 -15.48 27.25 3.93
N VAL A 376 -16.34 26.81 3.03
CA VAL A 376 -17.23 27.68 2.25
C VAL A 376 -18.66 27.20 2.52
N ALA A 377 -19.45 28.00 3.23
CA ALA A 377 -20.84 27.63 3.60
C ALA A 377 -20.94 26.21 4.16
N GLU A 378 -20.15 25.90 5.21
CA GLU A 378 -20.05 24.59 5.90
C GLU A 378 -19.41 23.45 5.07
N THR A 379 -19.03 23.71 3.83
CA THR A 379 -18.35 22.75 2.97
C THR A 379 -16.83 22.83 3.14
N PRO A 380 -16.14 21.77 3.50
CA PRO A 380 -14.69 21.75 3.53
C PRO A 380 -14.12 21.79 2.11
N VAL A 381 -13.26 22.76 1.86
CA VAL A 381 -12.53 22.93 0.60
C VAL A 381 -11.04 22.71 0.87
N ASN A 382 -10.43 21.82 0.12
CA ASN A 382 -9.00 21.57 0.18
C ASN A 382 -8.32 22.20 -1.04
N LEU A 383 -7.36 23.05 -0.81
CA LEU A 383 -6.52 23.68 -1.82
C LEU A 383 -5.09 23.18 -1.65
N GLY A 384 -4.46 22.78 -2.75
CA GLY A 384 -3.10 22.32 -2.78
C GLY A 384 -2.27 23.04 -3.83
N ALA A 385 -1.00 23.30 -3.50
CA ALA A 385 0.00 23.78 -4.44
C ALA A 385 1.27 22.95 -4.30
N THR A 386 1.87 22.57 -5.43
CA THR A 386 3.10 21.77 -5.45
C THR A 386 4.10 22.40 -6.41
N TYR A 387 5.33 22.52 -5.96
CA TYR A 387 6.47 22.83 -6.82
C TYR A 387 7.54 21.74 -6.67
N ILE A 388 7.98 21.19 -7.77
CA ILE A 388 9.06 20.20 -7.85
C ILE A 388 10.13 20.77 -8.76
N THR A 389 11.39 20.71 -8.33
CA THR A 389 12.54 20.94 -9.18
C THR A 389 13.48 19.75 -9.09
N ALA A 390 13.93 19.25 -10.23
CA ALA A 390 14.75 18.06 -10.30
C ALA A 390 15.93 18.23 -11.28
N GLY A 391 17.10 17.87 -10.81
CA GLY A 391 18.29 17.74 -11.63
C GLY A 391 18.25 16.44 -12.42
N VAL A 392 18.43 16.53 -13.73
CA VAL A 392 18.54 15.38 -14.64
C VAL A 392 20.00 15.27 -15.06
N GLY A 393 20.62 14.10 -14.87
CA GLY A 393 22.06 13.92 -15.11
C GLY A 393 22.49 14.33 -16.51
N ARG A 394 23.71 14.85 -16.62
CA ARG A 394 24.29 15.26 -17.91
C ARG A 394 24.35 14.10 -18.91
N ASN A 395 24.22 14.40 -20.20
CA ASN A 395 24.29 13.44 -21.33
C ASN A 395 23.20 12.37 -21.34
N ARG A 396 22.00 12.67 -20.79
CA ARG A 396 20.88 11.74 -20.87
C ARG A 396 19.90 12.18 -21.95
N ALA A 397 19.47 11.21 -22.77
CA ALA A 397 18.60 11.46 -23.89
C ALA A 397 17.15 11.67 -23.45
N PHE A 398 16.54 12.72 -23.95
CA PHE A 398 15.10 12.91 -23.93
C PHE A 398 14.54 12.56 -25.31
N ASN A 399 13.85 11.43 -25.40
CA ASN A 399 13.20 11.00 -26.62
C ASN A 399 11.72 11.35 -26.56
N HIS A 400 11.27 12.12 -27.51
CA HIS A 400 9.86 12.40 -27.71
C HIS A 400 9.31 11.56 -28.89
N ILE A 401 7.98 11.41 -28.97
CA ILE A 401 7.26 10.74 -30.06
C ILE A 401 7.68 11.23 -31.47
N THR A 402 8.28 12.40 -31.54
CA THR A 402 8.77 13.03 -32.76
C THR A 402 10.17 12.57 -33.21
N ASN A 403 10.75 11.55 -32.58
CA ASN A 403 12.14 11.14 -32.74
C ASN A 403 13.18 12.24 -32.52
N THR A 404 12.80 13.30 -31.79
CA THR A 404 13.74 14.36 -31.43
C THR A 404 14.47 13.94 -30.17
N VAL A 405 15.68 13.45 -30.32
CA VAL A 405 16.58 13.16 -29.20
C VAL A 405 17.12 14.47 -28.66
N ARG A 406 16.91 14.72 -27.39
CA ARG A 406 17.48 15.87 -26.66
C ARG A 406 18.38 15.37 -25.55
N THR A 407 19.64 15.74 -25.64
CA THR A 407 20.68 15.34 -24.67
C THR A 407 21.07 16.47 -23.71
N ASP A 408 20.51 17.64 -23.91
CA ASP A 408 20.88 18.89 -23.25
C ASP A 408 19.90 19.33 -22.13
N VAL A 409 18.86 18.54 -21.83
CA VAL A 409 17.98 18.80 -20.70
C VAL A 409 18.69 18.39 -19.40
N ASN A 410 18.86 19.35 -18.49
CA ASN A 410 19.56 19.13 -17.22
C ASN A 410 18.69 19.41 -15.99
N ARG A 411 17.53 20.06 -16.16
CA ARG A 411 16.58 20.36 -15.11
C ARG A 411 15.14 20.19 -15.61
N ALA A 412 14.30 19.63 -14.78
CA ALA A 412 12.88 19.52 -15.00
C ALA A 412 12.14 20.02 -13.76
N ASP A 413 11.21 20.97 -13.96
CA ASP A 413 10.37 21.50 -12.92
C ASP A 413 8.91 21.08 -13.16
N VAL A 414 8.12 20.94 -12.09
CA VAL A 414 6.66 20.79 -12.15
C VAL A 414 6.03 21.78 -11.19
N VAL A 415 5.09 22.58 -11.71
CA VAL A 415 4.21 23.42 -10.90
C VAL A 415 2.81 22.85 -10.99
N ALA A 416 2.14 22.65 -9.86
CA ALA A 416 0.80 22.09 -9.86
C ALA A 416 -0.10 22.74 -8.81
N PHE A 417 -1.39 22.72 -9.10
CA PHE A 417 -2.47 23.15 -8.21
C PHE A 417 -3.56 22.10 -8.22
N ASP A 418 -4.12 21.80 -7.06
CA ASP A 418 -5.25 20.92 -6.90
C ASP A 418 -6.28 21.53 -5.94
N LEU A 419 -7.54 21.26 -6.20
CA LEU A 419 -8.66 21.68 -5.39
C LEU A 419 -9.64 20.53 -5.27
N SER A 420 -10.19 20.33 -4.08
CA SER A 420 -11.31 19.42 -3.87
C SER A 420 -12.29 19.97 -2.87
N ALA A 421 -13.57 19.72 -3.11
CA ALA A 421 -14.67 20.10 -2.23
C ALA A 421 -15.77 19.06 -2.29
N ASP A 422 -16.51 18.89 -1.19
CA ASP A 422 -17.67 18.01 -1.11
C ASP A 422 -18.92 18.81 -0.71
N PHE A 423 -19.82 19.01 -1.68
CA PHE A 423 -21.07 19.76 -1.52
C PHE A 423 -22.24 18.81 -1.35
N SER A 424 -22.57 18.45 -0.12
CA SER A 424 -23.72 17.57 0.17
C SER A 424 -23.70 16.26 -0.62
N GLY A 425 -22.54 15.64 -0.69
CA GLY A 425 -22.31 14.38 -1.42
C GLY A 425 -21.84 14.56 -2.87
N LEU A 426 -21.95 15.74 -3.47
CA LEU A 426 -21.32 16.04 -4.76
C LEU A 426 -19.85 16.42 -4.52
N SER A 427 -18.95 15.48 -4.75
CA SER A 427 -17.49 15.72 -4.67
C SER A 427 -16.99 16.29 -5.99
N ILE A 428 -16.38 17.47 -5.96
CA ILE A 428 -15.72 18.09 -7.11
C ILE A 428 -14.22 18.10 -6.85
N ALA A 429 -13.44 17.71 -7.85
CA ALA A 429 -12.00 17.80 -7.80
C ALA A 429 -11.44 18.37 -9.11
N PHE A 430 -10.37 19.13 -8.97
CA PHE A 430 -9.65 19.79 -10.04
C PHE A 430 -8.16 19.62 -9.83
N ASP A 431 -7.45 19.23 -10.87
CA ASP A 431 -5.99 19.11 -10.91
C ASP A 431 -5.46 19.88 -12.13
N TYR A 432 -4.44 20.69 -11.90
CA TYR A 432 -3.65 21.33 -12.94
C TYR A 432 -2.17 21.13 -12.65
N ALA A 433 -1.41 20.75 -13.65
CA ALA A 433 0.05 20.65 -13.55
C ALA A 433 0.71 21.12 -14.85
N GLN A 434 1.88 21.71 -14.72
CA GLN A 434 2.71 22.13 -15.83
C GLN A 434 4.15 21.69 -15.60
N SER A 435 4.72 20.99 -16.58
CA SER A 435 6.13 20.65 -16.56
C SER A 435 6.95 21.68 -17.36
N ILE A 436 8.16 21.96 -16.90
CA ILE A 436 9.09 22.89 -17.52
C ILE A 436 10.42 22.14 -17.66
N LEU A 437 10.80 21.82 -18.89
CA LEU A 437 12.08 21.19 -19.19
C LEU A 437 13.09 22.27 -19.57
N LEU A 438 14.20 22.30 -18.89
CA LEU A 438 15.23 23.31 -19.05
C LEU A 438 16.53 22.70 -19.57
N ARG A 439 17.10 23.32 -20.57
CA ARG A 439 18.44 23.02 -21.08
C ARG A 439 19.51 23.60 -20.17
N SER A 440 20.76 23.22 -20.41
CA SER A 440 21.92 23.76 -19.71
C SER A 440 22.09 25.28 -19.87
N ASP A 441 21.55 25.86 -20.93
CA ASP A 441 21.50 27.29 -21.20
C ASP A 441 20.21 27.99 -20.62
N ASN A 442 19.45 27.30 -19.78
CA ASN A 442 18.17 27.71 -19.18
C ASN A 442 17.03 27.98 -20.18
N ARG A 443 17.15 27.57 -21.43
CA ARG A 443 16.04 27.65 -22.39
C ARG A 443 15.02 26.56 -22.16
N VAL A 444 13.73 26.93 -22.23
CA VAL A 444 12.60 26.01 -22.08
C VAL A 444 12.46 25.13 -23.33
N VAL A 445 12.27 23.83 -23.10
CA VAL A 445 12.02 22.83 -24.14
C VAL A 445 10.53 22.51 -24.18
N GLY A 446 9.90 22.75 -25.32
CA GLY A 446 8.48 22.50 -25.52
C GLY A 446 7.58 23.58 -24.90
N ARG A 447 6.36 23.73 -25.43
CA ARG A 447 5.38 24.71 -24.94
C ARG A 447 4.06 24.08 -24.50
N ASN A 448 3.71 22.90 -25.03
CA ASN A 448 2.44 22.21 -24.77
C ASN A 448 2.63 21.15 -23.67
N ASN A 449 2.94 21.60 -22.48
CA ASN A 449 3.43 20.81 -21.35
C ASN A 449 2.55 20.93 -20.10
N ALA A 450 1.26 21.15 -20.28
CA ALA A 450 0.28 21.22 -19.20
C ALA A 450 -0.61 19.96 -19.17
N ALA A 451 -1.04 19.59 -18.00
CA ALA A 451 -2.09 18.63 -17.72
C ALA A 451 -3.22 19.32 -16.94
N PHE A 452 -4.43 18.97 -17.29
CA PHE A 452 -5.65 19.48 -16.67
C PHE A 452 -6.62 18.32 -16.48
N ASP A 453 -7.24 18.22 -15.32
CA ASP A 453 -8.28 17.23 -15.00
C ASP A 453 -9.32 17.86 -14.09
N ILE A 454 -10.59 17.79 -14.46
CA ILE A 454 -11.71 18.16 -13.61
C ILE A 454 -12.69 17.00 -13.55
N ARG A 455 -13.17 16.70 -12.35
CA ARG A 455 -14.11 15.62 -12.14
C ARG A 455 -15.14 15.95 -11.08
N ALA A 456 -16.32 15.42 -11.28
CA ALA A 456 -17.44 15.46 -10.34
C ALA A 456 -17.89 14.02 -10.05
N SER A 457 -18.01 13.68 -8.77
CA SER A 457 -18.44 12.37 -8.29
C SER A 457 -19.69 12.55 -7.42
N TYR A 458 -20.70 11.71 -7.64
CA TYR A 458 -21.95 11.75 -6.89
C TYR A 458 -22.40 10.35 -6.50
N PRO A 459 -22.72 10.10 -5.23
CA PRO A 459 -23.40 8.90 -4.78
C PRO A 459 -24.90 9.04 -5.03
N PHE A 460 -25.45 8.40 -6.06
CA PHE A 460 -26.90 8.43 -6.33
C PHE A 460 -27.69 7.75 -5.22
N ASN A 461 -27.09 6.78 -4.58
CA ASN A 461 -27.53 6.10 -3.37
C ASN A 461 -26.37 5.33 -2.73
N ASP A 462 -26.62 4.59 -1.63
CA ASP A 462 -25.59 3.81 -0.92
C ASP A 462 -24.92 2.71 -1.77
N ARG A 463 -25.56 2.31 -2.87
CA ARG A 463 -25.08 1.25 -3.76
C ARG A 463 -24.49 1.76 -5.07
N TRP A 464 -24.75 3.01 -5.44
CA TRP A 464 -24.39 3.51 -6.76
C TRP A 464 -23.71 4.86 -6.67
N ARG A 465 -22.48 4.91 -7.18
CA ARG A 465 -21.68 6.12 -7.34
C ARG A 465 -21.28 6.29 -8.79
N GLY A 466 -21.36 7.51 -9.30
CA GLY A 466 -20.87 7.87 -10.62
C GLY A 466 -19.89 9.03 -10.56
N THR A 467 -18.92 9.01 -11.45
CA THR A 467 -17.94 10.08 -11.65
C THR A 467 -17.90 10.45 -13.12
N LEU A 468 -18.07 11.72 -13.43
CA LEU A 468 -17.88 12.29 -14.75
C LEU A 468 -16.67 13.23 -14.69
N GLY A 469 -15.77 13.13 -15.65
CA GLY A 469 -14.61 14.00 -15.72
C GLY A 469 -14.26 14.42 -17.13
N TYR A 470 -13.48 15.48 -17.23
CA TYR A 470 -12.82 15.95 -18.44
C TYR A 470 -11.34 16.09 -18.17
N ARG A 471 -10.53 15.62 -19.12
CA ARG A 471 -9.08 15.66 -19.02
C ARG A 471 -8.47 16.19 -20.32
N GLU A 472 -7.41 16.96 -20.18
CA GLU A 472 -6.54 17.35 -21.30
C GLU A 472 -5.08 17.24 -20.85
N ILE A 473 -4.31 16.40 -21.52
CA ILE A 473 -2.88 16.21 -21.26
C ILE A 473 -2.09 16.61 -22.50
N GLY A 474 -1.27 17.64 -22.35
CA GLY A 474 -0.42 18.13 -23.43
C GLY A 474 0.64 17.11 -23.87
N PRO A 475 1.09 17.16 -25.13
CA PRO A 475 2.05 16.19 -25.68
C PRO A 475 3.42 16.21 -24.99
N TYR A 476 3.81 17.36 -24.42
CA TYR A 476 5.10 17.54 -23.73
C TYR A 476 4.99 17.52 -22.21
N PHE A 477 3.80 17.25 -21.68
CA PHE A 477 3.65 17.13 -20.23
C PHE A 477 4.35 15.86 -19.73
N VAL A 478 5.29 16.03 -18.81
CA VAL A 478 6.03 14.94 -18.15
C VAL A 478 6.15 15.26 -16.67
N ALA A 479 5.91 14.29 -15.84
CA ALA A 479 6.08 14.41 -14.38
C ALA A 479 6.46 13.04 -13.82
N PRO A 480 7.04 12.97 -12.62
CA PRO A 480 7.19 11.71 -11.90
C PRO A 480 5.85 11.32 -11.26
N GLY A 481 4.79 11.29 -12.07
CA GLY A 481 3.41 11.05 -11.70
C GLY A 481 2.83 9.79 -12.29
N ASN A 482 1.60 9.46 -11.89
CA ASN A 482 0.81 8.37 -12.44
C ASN A 482 -0.63 8.85 -12.60
N TRP A 483 -1.00 9.23 -13.82
CA TRP A 483 -2.37 9.65 -14.17
C TRP A 483 -3.14 8.58 -14.94
N GLY A 484 -2.67 7.34 -14.85
CA GLY A 484 -3.36 6.16 -15.33
C GLY A 484 -2.76 5.52 -16.57
N ARG A 485 -3.49 4.55 -17.14
CA ARG A 485 -3.09 3.83 -18.35
C ARG A 485 -4.26 3.69 -19.32
N ILE A 486 -3.93 3.43 -20.57
CA ILE A 486 -4.84 3.01 -21.65
C ILE A 486 -4.22 1.79 -22.29
N GLY A 487 -4.82 0.61 -22.11
CA GLY A 487 -4.17 -0.65 -22.46
C GLY A 487 -2.83 -0.80 -21.71
N TYR A 488 -1.73 -1.02 -22.40
CA TYR A 488 -0.40 -1.06 -21.81
C TYR A 488 0.32 0.31 -21.79
N LEU A 489 -0.29 1.35 -22.36
CA LEU A 489 0.29 2.70 -22.36
C LEU A 489 0.01 3.39 -21.03
N TYR A 490 1.03 3.56 -20.21
CA TYR A 490 0.96 4.34 -19.00
C TYR A 490 1.07 5.84 -19.27
N ASN A 491 0.52 6.65 -18.39
CA ASN A 491 0.57 8.12 -18.45
C ASN A 491 0.23 8.66 -19.86
N PRO A 492 -0.98 8.37 -20.39
CA PRO A 492 -1.36 8.81 -21.72
C PRO A 492 -1.31 10.34 -21.84
N SER A 493 -0.73 10.85 -22.92
CA SER A 493 -0.58 12.27 -23.24
C SER A 493 -0.99 12.57 -24.66
N ASP A 494 -1.00 13.86 -25.06
CA ASP A 494 -1.49 14.36 -26.33
C ASP A 494 -2.96 14.04 -26.62
N LEU A 495 -3.74 13.92 -25.54
CA LEU A 495 -5.15 13.54 -25.57
C LEU A 495 -6.00 14.50 -24.73
N LYS A 496 -7.24 14.73 -25.19
CA LYS A 496 -8.25 15.47 -24.44
C LYS A 496 -9.63 14.87 -24.64
N GLY A 497 -10.48 14.95 -23.63
CA GLY A 497 -11.85 14.44 -23.71
C GLY A 497 -12.43 14.08 -22.36
N THR A 498 -13.57 13.45 -22.40
CA THR A 498 -14.35 13.08 -21.23
C THR A 498 -14.10 11.63 -20.82
N TYR A 499 -14.32 11.38 -19.56
CA TYR A 499 -14.35 10.01 -19.01
C TYR A 499 -15.50 9.87 -18.01
N PHE A 500 -16.01 8.66 -17.92
CA PHE A 500 -17.04 8.28 -16.97
C PHE A 500 -16.57 7.04 -16.19
N ARG A 501 -16.84 7.03 -14.88
CA ARG A 501 -16.61 5.90 -13.99
C ARG A 501 -17.86 5.69 -13.17
N THR A 502 -18.23 4.45 -12.94
CA THR A 502 -19.32 4.14 -12.03
C THR A 502 -19.07 2.82 -11.32
N ASP A 503 -19.44 2.79 -10.05
CA ASP A 503 -19.41 1.63 -9.18
C ASP A 503 -20.83 1.34 -8.72
N TYR A 504 -21.27 0.10 -8.88
CA TYR A 504 -22.60 -0.33 -8.51
C TYR A 504 -22.54 -1.63 -7.68
N GLN A 505 -23.05 -1.56 -6.46
CA GLN A 505 -23.23 -2.73 -5.59
C GLN A 505 -24.54 -3.43 -5.94
N VAL A 506 -24.47 -4.45 -6.79
CA VAL A 506 -25.65 -5.21 -7.28
C VAL A 506 -26.29 -5.97 -6.12
N ALA A 507 -25.47 -6.63 -5.29
CA ALA A 507 -25.85 -7.37 -4.11
C ALA A 507 -24.74 -7.27 -3.07
N GLU A 508 -24.94 -7.72 -1.84
CA GLU A 508 -23.92 -7.69 -0.77
C GLU A 508 -22.61 -8.37 -1.16
N ASN A 509 -22.69 -9.35 -2.05
CA ASN A 509 -21.55 -10.14 -2.51
C ASN A 509 -21.17 -9.90 -3.98
N LEU A 510 -21.82 -8.95 -4.67
CA LEU A 510 -21.56 -8.68 -6.09
C LEU A 510 -21.50 -7.18 -6.35
N SER A 511 -20.36 -6.70 -6.83
CA SER A 511 -20.19 -5.34 -7.32
C SER A 511 -19.70 -5.31 -8.77
N VAL A 512 -20.11 -4.30 -9.50
CA VAL A 512 -19.74 -4.05 -10.89
C VAL A 512 -19.24 -2.61 -11.02
N ALA A 513 -18.11 -2.43 -11.68
CA ALA A 513 -17.58 -1.12 -12.02
C ALA A 513 -17.45 -0.99 -13.54
N LEU A 514 -17.85 0.17 -14.06
CA LEU A 514 -17.69 0.51 -15.47
C LEU A 514 -16.85 1.77 -15.61
N ALA A 515 -15.85 1.71 -16.48
CA ALA A 515 -15.02 2.84 -16.86
C ALA A 515 -15.10 3.06 -18.38
N VAL A 516 -15.39 4.29 -18.79
CA VAL A 516 -15.45 4.70 -20.19
C VAL A 516 -14.58 5.94 -20.38
N ASP A 517 -13.64 5.89 -21.32
CA ASP A 517 -12.82 7.02 -21.74
C ASP A 517 -13.10 7.32 -23.21
N ALA A 518 -13.31 8.60 -23.52
CA ALA A 518 -13.54 9.08 -24.89
C ALA A 518 -12.67 10.32 -25.15
N TYR A 519 -11.55 10.09 -25.82
CA TYR A 519 -10.55 11.14 -26.08
C TYR A 519 -10.36 11.39 -27.57
N THR A 520 -9.92 12.62 -27.87
CA THR A 520 -9.41 13.03 -29.18
C THR A 520 -8.00 13.57 -29.02
N GLY A 521 -7.26 13.66 -30.11
CA GLY A 521 -5.95 14.30 -30.09
C GLY A 521 -6.03 15.79 -29.75
N THR A 522 -5.01 16.32 -29.07
CA THR A 522 -4.95 17.75 -28.72
C THR A 522 -4.71 18.64 -29.94
N ALA A 523 -4.17 18.12 -31.01
CA ALA A 523 -3.73 18.87 -32.20
C ALA A 523 -2.69 19.96 -31.91
N LYS A 524 -1.96 19.83 -30.82
CA LYS A 524 -0.92 20.79 -30.37
C LYS A 524 0.44 20.55 -31.02
N LEU A 525 0.61 19.40 -31.68
CA LEU A 525 1.80 19.08 -32.46
C LEU A 525 1.54 19.22 -33.96
N PRO A 526 2.59 19.42 -34.79
CA PRO A 526 2.47 19.38 -36.25
C PRO A 526 1.80 18.11 -36.74
N PHE A 527 1.09 18.18 -37.84
CA PHE A 527 0.24 17.14 -38.40
C PHE A 527 0.88 15.74 -38.47
N ASN A 528 2.19 15.64 -38.67
CA ASN A 528 2.92 14.37 -38.81
C ASN A 528 3.61 13.92 -37.51
N ARG A 529 3.33 14.56 -36.34
CA ARG A 529 4.10 14.34 -35.11
C ARG A 529 3.30 14.10 -33.86
N GLY A 530 1.97 14.05 -33.93
CA GLY A 530 1.12 13.82 -32.78
C GLY A 530 -0.34 13.60 -33.15
N TYR A 531 -1.15 13.28 -32.16
CA TYR A 531 -2.58 13.10 -32.37
C TYR A 531 -3.25 14.41 -32.80
N GLN A 532 -4.12 14.30 -33.79
CA GLN A 532 -4.89 15.42 -34.30
C GLN A 532 -6.34 15.34 -33.81
N GLY A 533 -7.10 16.43 -33.92
CA GLY A 533 -8.49 16.47 -33.47
C GLY A 533 -9.44 15.46 -34.15
N ARG A 534 -9.00 14.85 -35.26
CA ARG A 534 -9.73 13.76 -35.96
C ARG A 534 -9.38 12.37 -35.44
N ASP A 535 -8.30 12.24 -34.66
CA ASP A 535 -7.90 10.97 -34.06
C ASP A 535 -8.70 10.78 -32.77
N ARG A 536 -9.15 9.54 -32.54
CA ARG A 536 -9.97 9.18 -31.41
C ARG A 536 -9.37 8.02 -30.66
N VAL A 537 -9.50 8.06 -29.35
CA VAL A 537 -9.15 6.95 -28.46
C VAL A 537 -10.33 6.70 -27.55
N ARG A 538 -10.82 5.49 -27.55
CA ARG A 538 -11.84 5.04 -26.60
C ARG A 538 -11.33 3.89 -25.76
N ARG A 539 -11.71 3.86 -24.50
CA ARG A 539 -11.49 2.73 -23.61
C ARG A 539 -12.80 2.40 -22.90
N ILE A 540 -13.13 1.15 -22.84
CA ILE A 540 -14.24 0.64 -22.04
C ILE A 540 -13.65 -0.47 -21.17
N GLN A 541 -13.85 -0.36 -19.88
CA GLN A 541 -13.45 -1.38 -18.90
C GLN A 541 -14.65 -1.73 -18.04
N LEU A 542 -14.90 -3.01 -17.90
CA LEU A 542 -15.91 -3.59 -17.01
C LEU A 542 -15.19 -4.48 -16.01
N ASP A 543 -15.38 -4.20 -14.73
CA ASP A 543 -14.86 -4.99 -13.62
C ASP A 543 -16.02 -5.56 -12.81
N THR A 544 -15.94 -6.82 -12.44
CA THR A 544 -16.95 -7.51 -11.63
C THR A 544 -16.24 -8.23 -10.49
N HIS A 545 -16.62 -7.89 -9.28
CA HIS A 545 -16.14 -8.56 -8.07
C HIS A 545 -17.27 -9.38 -7.46
N TYR A 546 -17.05 -10.68 -7.32
CA TYR A 546 -18.02 -11.60 -6.79
C TYR A 546 -17.45 -12.41 -5.63
N ARG A 547 -18.02 -12.25 -4.44
CA ARG A 547 -17.72 -13.07 -3.26
C ARG A 547 -18.64 -14.29 -3.27
N TYR A 548 -18.13 -15.40 -3.80
CA TYR A 548 -18.86 -16.66 -3.87
C TYR A 548 -19.08 -17.27 -2.49
N ALA A 549 -18.07 -17.22 -1.63
CA ALA A 549 -18.07 -17.72 -0.27
C ALA A 549 -17.25 -16.77 0.63
N PRO A 550 -17.33 -16.88 1.96
CA PRO A 550 -16.55 -16.02 2.87
C PRO A 550 -15.05 -15.99 2.57
N ARG A 551 -14.51 -17.10 2.08
CA ARG A 551 -13.08 -17.27 1.75
C ARG A 551 -12.75 -17.30 0.26
N LEU A 552 -13.74 -17.20 -0.63
CA LEU A 552 -13.52 -17.31 -2.09
C LEU A 552 -14.14 -16.11 -2.81
N ARG A 553 -13.28 -15.35 -3.48
CA ARG A 553 -13.62 -14.16 -4.28
C ARG A 553 -13.18 -14.37 -5.72
N PHE A 554 -13.98 -13.88 -6.66
CA PHE A 554 -13.66 -13.82 -8.07
C PHE A 554 -13.62 -12.37 -8.52
N HIS A 555 -12.69 -12.05 -9.40
CA HIS A 555 -12.63 -10.80 -10.14
C HIS A 555 -12.59 -11.13 -11.64
N LEU A 556 -13.57 -10.61 -12.37
CA LEU A 556 -13.64 -10.67 -13.82
C LEU A 556 -13.47 -9.26 -14.35
N ALA A 557 -12.55 -9.07 -15.27
CA ALA A 557 -12.35 -7.78 -15.90
C ALA A 557 -12.28 -7.93 -17.42
N TYR A 558 -12.90 -7.00 -18.12
CA TYR A 558 -12.79 -6.86 -19.55
C TYR A 558 -12.41 -5.42 -19.89
N GLU A 559 -11.34 -5.22 -20.65
CA GLU A 559 -10.94 -3.92 -21.16
C GLU A 559 -10.81 -3.98 -22.68
N ASN A 560 -11.53 -3.09 -23.38
CA ASN A 560 -11.38 -2.81 -24.80
C ASN A 560 -10.82 -1.41 -24.99
N VAL A 561 -9.75 -1.30 -25.77
CA VAL A 561 -9.16 -0.02 -26.18
C VAL A 561 -9.15 0.04 -27.68
N GLY A 562 -9.81 1.04 -28.25
CA GLY A 562 -9.86 1.26 -29.70
C GLY A 562 -9.29 2.64 -30.06
N TRP A 563 -8.45 2.67 -31.08
CA TRP A 563 -7.99 3.89 -31.71
C TRP A 563 -8.62 4.07 -33.07
N GLU A 564 -8.90 5.27 -33.44
CA GLU A 564 -9.24 5.67 -34.79
C GLU A 564 -8.26 6.74 -35.23
N ILE A 565 -7.24 6.32 -36.00
CA ILE A 565 -6.17 7.18 -36.47
C ILE A 565 -6.51 7.63 -37.89
N ASN A 566 -6.99 8.83 -38.03
CA ASN A 566 -7.41 9.48 -39.27
C ASN A 566 -6.35 10.44 -39.78
N SER A 567 -5.47 10.91 -38.93
CA SER A 567 -4.30 11.70 -39.30
C SER A 567 -3.14 10.78 -39.65
N LEU A 568 -2.24 11.22 -40.49
CA LEU A 568 -1.00 10.49 -40.79
C LEU A 568 0.06 10.66 -39.67
N ALA A 569 -0.38 10.97 -38.47
CA ALA A 569 0.44 11.43 -37.34
C ALA A 569 1.48 10.41 -36.86
N LEU A 570 1.18 9.13 -37.02
CA LEU A 570 2.03 8.05 -36.52
C LEU A 570 2.57 7.27 -37.71
N ASN A 571 3.84 7.47 -38.06
CA ASN A 571 4.53 6.78 -39.14
C ASN A 571 3.82 6.85 -40.51
N ASN A 572 3.09 7.94 -40.79
CA ASN A 572 2.28 8.11 -41.99
C ASN A 572 1.22 7.00 -42.22
N GLN A 573 0.70 6.42 -41.16
CA GLN A 573 -0.26 5.32 -41.24
C GLN A 573 -1.63 5.77 -40.73
N ARG A 574 -2.69 5.22 -41.34
CA ARG A 574 -4.09 5.36 -40.88
C ARG A 574 -4.63 3.98 -40.55
N GLY A 575 -5.49 3.90 -39.57
CA GLY A 575 -6.10 2.64 -39.18
C GLY A 575 -6.90 2.72 -37.88
N LYS A 576 -7.41 1.58 -37.46
CA LYS A 576 -8.24 1.45 -36.27
C LYS A 576 -7.70 0.34 -35.34
N PRO A 577 -6.52 0.54 -34.74
CA PRO A 577 -5.97 -0.43 -33.81
C PRO A 577 -6.95 -0.74 -32.68
N GLU A 578 -6.93 -1.99 -32.23
CA GLU A 578 -7.83 -2.45 -31.17
C GLU A 578 -7.12 -3.44 -30.25
N TRP A 579 -7.27 -3.24 -28.95
CA TRP A 579 -6.71 -4.11 -27.92
C TRP A 579 -7.81 -4.57 -26.99
N ASN A 580 -7.80 -5.86 -26.69
CA ASN A 580 -8.76 -6.48 -25.80
C ASN A 580 -8.02 -7.28 -24.74
N TYR A 581 -8.42 -7.10 -23.50
CA TYR A 581 -7.90 -7.82 -22.36
C TYR A 581 -9.07 -8.40 -21.59
N PHE A 582 -9.07 -9.71 -21.40
CA PHE A 582 -10.02 -10.39 -20.54
C PHE A 582 -9.27 -11.04 -19.39
N THR A 583 -9.58 -10.65 -18.17
CA THR A 583 -8.90 -11.13 -16.96
C THR A 583 -9.89 -11.87 -16.06
N LEU A 584 -9.47 -13.05 -15.60
CA LEU A 584 -10.11 -13.82 -14.55
C LEU A 584 -9.11 -13.94 -13.39
N ARG A 585 -9.53 -13.55 -12.19
CA ARG A 585 -8.76 -13.79 -10.96
C ARG A 585 -9.65 -14.47 -9.95
N ALA A 586 -9.14 -15.50 -9.28
CA ALA A 586 -9.75 -16.15 -8.14
C ALA A 586 -8.82 -15.96 -6.93
N VAL A 587 -9.37 -15.51 -5.81
CA VAL A 587 -8.63 -15.32 -4.57
C VAL A 587 -9.27 -16.17 -3.48
N TYR A 588 -8.48 -17.05 -2.89
CA TYR A 588 -8.88 -17.93 -1.81
C TYR A 588 -8.13 -17.60 -0.53
N GLN A 589 -8.85 -17.25 0.51
CA GLN A 589 -8.33 -16.98 1.85
C GLN A 589 -8.02 -18.31 2.54
N LEU A 590 -6.74 -18.67 2.64
CA LEU A 590 -6.28 -19.91 3.30
C LEU A 590 -6.41 -19.78 4.82
N THR A 591 -5.89 -18.69 5.37
CA THR A 591 -6.00 -18.28 6.77
C THR A 591 -6.33 -16.79 6.82
N ASP A 592 -6.48 -16.20 8.00
CA ASP A 592 -6.74 -14.76 8.14
C ASP A 592 -5.59 -13.90 7.56
N ASP A 593 -4.37 -14.45 7.56
CA ASP A 593 -3.14 -13.76 7.13
C ASP A 593 -2.55 -14.32 5.81
N THR A 594 -3.21 -15.32 5.18
CA THR A 594 -2.68 -15.99 3.99
C THR A 594 -3.71 -16.07 2.88
N GLU A 595 -3.34 -15.56 1.71
CA GLU A 595 -4.17 -15.62 0.50
C GLU A 595 -3.46 -16.38 -0.64
N LEU A 596 -4.25 -17.16 -1.38
CA LEU A 596 -3.87 -17.75 -2.67
C LEU A 596 -4.63 -17.02 -3.78
N SER A 597 -3.92 -16.42 -4.72
CA SER A 597 -4.47 -15.79 -5.91
C SER A 597 -4.09 -16.58 -7.16
N LEU A 598 -5.05 -16.82 -8.03
CA LEU A 598 -4.89 -17.41 -9.34
C LEU A 598 -5.40 -16.41 -10.37
N LEU A 599 -4.58 -16.02 -11.33
CA LEU A 599 -4.95 -15.09 -12.39
C LEU A 599 -4.67 -15.69 -13.75
N TYR A 600 -5.60 -15.48 -14.65
CA TYR A 600 -5.40 -15.69 -16.08
C TYR A 600 -5.90 -14.46 -16.85
N GLN A 601 -5.08 -13.97 -17.77
CA GLN A 601 -5.46 -12.91 -18.69
C GLN A 601 -5.29 -13.36 -20.13
N TYR A 602 -6.36 -13.29 -20.89
CA TYR A 602 -6.34 -13.42 -22.35
C TYR A 602 -6.14 -12.04 -22.98
N ILE A 603 -5.23 -11.95 -23.93
CA ILE A 603 -4.85 -10.72 -24.61
C ILE A 603 -5.06 -10.91 -26.11
N SER A 604 -5.75 -9.94 -26.74
CA SER A 604 -5.88 -9.84 -28.18
C SER A 604 -5.54 -8.42 -28.61
N THR A 605 -4.47 -8.25 -29.38
CA THR A 605 -4.04 -6.94 -29.88
C THR A 605 -3.98 -6.97 -31.41
N ASP A 606 -4.64 -6.02 -32.06
CA ASP A 606 -4.66 -5.86 -33.50
C ASP A 606 -4.30 -4.41 -33.87
N GLY A 607 -3.20 -4.22 -34.57
CA GLY A 607 -2.76 -2.92 -35.03
C GLY A 607 -3.53 -2.41 -36.25
N LYS A 608 -4.26 -3.28 -36.98
CA LYS A 608 -5.06 -2.94 -38.18
C LYS A 608 -4.37 -1.93 -39.09
N GLY A 609 -3.10 -2.22 -39.43
CA GLY A 609 -2.28 -1.41 -40.31
C GLY A 609 -1.48 -0.28 -39.66
N VAL A 610 -1.61 -0.05 -38.36
CA VAL A 610 -0.90 1.02 -37.64
C VAL A 610 -0.03 0.47 -36.52
N ALA A 611 1.25 0.84 -36.52
CA ALA A 611 2.10 0.69 -35.34
C ALA A 611 1.98 1.97 -34.48
N LEU A 612 1.23 1.90 -33.36
CA LEU A 612 1.01 3.04 -32.48
C LEU A 612 2.30 3.54 -31.78
N LEU A 613 3.28 2.67 -31.63
CA LEU A 613 4.60 2.98 -31.08
C LEU A 613 5.67 2.24 -31.87
N SER A 614 6.88 2.76 -31.87
CA SER A 614 8.05 2.02 -32.37
C SER A 614 8.22 0.73 -31.54
N GLY A 615 7.96 -0.43 -32.17
CA GLY A 615 7.91 -1.71 -31.48
C GLY A 615 6.56 -2.09 -30.88
N GLY A 616 5.50 -1.34 -31.14
CA GLY A 616 4.13 -1.65 -30.74
C GLY A 616 3.56 -2.90 -31.39
N PRO A 617 2.28 -3.26 -31.11
CA PRO A 617 1.64 -4.43 -31.68
C PRO A 617 1.84 -4.47 -33.18
N SER A 618 2.14 -5.66 -33.69
CA SER A 618 2.19 -5.88 -35.15
C SER A 618 0.93 -5.29 -35.81
N PRO A 619 1.04 -4.74 -37.04
CA PRO A 619 -0.12 -4.26 -37.78
C PRO A 619 -1.21 -5.32 -37.99
N THR A 620 -0.96 -6.54 -37.61
CA THR A 620 -1.89 -7.67 -37.75
C THR A 620 -2.12 -8.33 -36.40
N GLY A 621 -3.29 -8.95 -36.21
CA GLY A 621 -3.76 -9.49 -34.95
C GLY A 621 -2.81 -10.47 -34.26
N ASN A 622 -2.74 -10.37 -32.94
CA ASN A 622 -1.95 -11.24 -32.08
C ASN A 622 -2.76 -11.63 -30.85
N ARG A 623 -2.62 -12.88 -30.43
CA ARG A 623 -3.28 -13.43 -29.24
C ARG A 623 -2.27 -14.07 -28.32
N ALA A 624 -2.41 -13.78 -27.04
CA ALA A 624 -1.52 -14.30 -26.02
C ALA A 624 -2.26 -14.48 -24.69
N GLY A 625 -1.61 -15.11 -23.74
CA GLY A 625 -2.11 -15.24 -22.40
C GLY A 625 -1.00 -15.00 -21.36
N VAL A 626 -1.43 -14.51 -20.24
CA VAL A 626 -0.63 -14.38 -19.02
C VAL A 626 -1.32 -15.18 -17.94
N PHE A 627 -0.55 -15.96 -17.20
CA PHE A 627 -1.05 -16.55 -15.96
C PHE A 627 -0.14 -16.17 -14.80
N ALA A 628 -0.74 -15.99 -13.64
CA ALA A 628 -0.02 -15.76 -12.39
C ALA A 628 -0.69 -16.54 -11.26
N THR A 629 0.11 -17.15 -10.42
CA THR A 629 -0.33 -17.77 -9.16
C THR A 629 0.50 -17.16 -8.05
N GLN A 630 -0.15 -16.69 -7.01
CA GLN A 630 0.52 -16.01 -5.92
C GLN A 630 0.01 -16.54 -4.58
N VAL A 631 0.91 -16.78 -3.65
CA VAL A 631 0.63 -16.95 -2.23
C VAL A 631 1.25 -15.77 -1.49
N GLY A 632 0.42 -15.02 -0.78
CA GLY A 632 0.83 -13.93 0.09
C GLY A 632 0.55 -14.29 1.56
N TYR A 633 1.52 -14.06 2.43
CA TYR A 633 1.39 -14.23 3.88
C TYR A 633 1.89 -12.98 4.59
N ARG A 634 1.16 -12.51 5.61
CA ARG A 634 1.54 -11.38 6.47
C ARG A 634 1.63 -11.83 7.91
N PHE A 635 2.60 -11.30 8.67
CA PHE A 635 2.83 -11.63 10.09
C PHE A 635 3.27 -10.41 10.88
#